data_4f97cb2a435a35f362c16fc99cdfb8fa
#
_entry.id   4f97cb2a435a35f362c16fc99cdfb8fa
#
_cell.length_a   1.000
_cell.length_b   1.000
_cell.length_c   1.000
_cell.angle_alpha   90.00
_cell.angle_beta   90.00
_cell.angle_gamma   90.00
#
_symmetry.space_group_name_H-M   'P 1'
#
loop_
_entity.id
_entity.type
_entity.pdbx_description
1 polymer ?
#
loop_
_entity_poly.entity_id
_entity_poly.type
_entity_poly.pdbx_seq_one_letter_code
_entity_poly.pdbx_strand_id
1 'polypeptide(L)'
;MTSAPRRSPSRLPLAILWLTLLLAALLRFFRIGYQSLWADEGNSVAMAGRTLAEISTAAAADIHPPLYYWLLNLWVRVFGDSETALRALSALWGIVLVWLVYQIAVRLVDRRTALIATFFAAISPFLIYYSQEARMYEMLAALAGVLYYGLVRFILHENIVLPADGTGKTVSFSGLATGVIVVASIAGLYTHYTFLAIVGLVTLVYLLWVANSRRRGFVKIRLLHWGLLLIVIAFFYLPWAGTAISQLTSWPRTGTVVPLNEAISHILNLLALGPVSQLEPGSPWLSIFLLLFILGLWPWIRANGRRAHWLSWLLPLLAILVPVVMVLAGGLYKESYLKFLVVAAAPFCILLGRGVTGFMEALEKAAWKKRSAAPAVQSGRRRGAPTRGQPAKAARPAAAQPAAAPPVRDPVGRWLALIWLLIAVVLVSIPTVQTLAAYYFDPAVARDNYRGMAAYITAVGRPDDAIILNAPGQREVFEYYYDGPLPVYGLPEQRPPDAEATVAQLAEIARQHPHLYGLLWATDESDPQHIVEGWLDTHAYKATDTWQGNVRFVTYATQQDSDAWPRQEADIALDDQVSLTTYALSSREVESGDVLQLQLAWQAEQVPETDYTVFVQLLDQRNQVVAQHDAPPLSGERPTSGWQPGEIVLDNRGILIPPGTAPGDYRLIAGMYDPATGERLATEYADYIDLGSVRVNRPAVPPPPEALNMQNAERFSFDEITLLGNDRYKRGFRHEPDEPLRAGDLLHLTFFWRADVNPTAAWWFTARLVQGADTELAAVSGPLVSDLYPTLNWEQGEIVRGEHDLQIPDYVKPGRYQLQLFLHTGNPTDTIDRVILGRVTVSE
;
A
#
# COMPACT_ATOMS: atom_id res chain seq x y z
N MET A 1 -28.30 1.45 59.54
CA MET A 1 -28.03 1.76 58.12
C MET A 1 -26.95 0.83 57.62
N THR A 2 -27.31 -0.30 57.07
CA THR A 2 -26.39 -1.28 56.50
C THR A 2 -26.06 -0.89 55.04
N SER A 3 -24.85 -0.47 54.79
CA SER A 3 -24.35 -0.15 53.43
C SER A 3 -24.39 -1.41 52.57
N ALA A 4 -25.15 -1.37 51.49
CA ALA A 4 -25.10 -2.41 50.45
C ALA A 4 -23.69 -2.56 49.89
N PRO A 5 -23.18 -3.77 49.69
CA PRO A 5 -21.84 -3.97 49.17
C PRO A 5 -21.73 -3.39 47.75
N ARG A 6 -20.80 -2.44 47.58
CA ARG A 6 -20.39 -1.96 46.25
C ARG A 6 -19.85 -3.16 45.47
N ARG A 7 -20.58 -3.64 44.47
CA ARG A 7 -20.07 -4.64 43.52
C ARG A 7 -18.77 -4.08 42.91
N SER A 8 -17.68 -4.78 43.12
CA SER A 8 -16.42 -4.49 42.48
C SER A 8 -16.62 -4.43 40.92
N PRO A 9 -16.10 -3.44 40.25
CA PRO A 9 -16.22 -3.37 38.77
C PRO A 9 -15.64 -4.65 38.18
N SER A 10 -16.43 -5.35 37.32
CA SER A 10 -15.95 -6.56 36.64
C SER A 10 -14.64 -6.25 35.88
N ARG A 11 -13.61 -7.08 36.06
CA ARG A 11 -12.30 -6.93 35.43
C ARG A 11 -12.32 -7.20 33.91
N LEU A 12 -13.37 -7.91 33.45
CA LEU A 12 -13.53 -8.34 32.05
C LEU A 12 -13.42 -7.22 31.00
N PRO A 13 -14.09 -6.06 31.12
CA PRO A 13 -13.97 -4.99 30.11
C PRO A 13 -12.60 -4.34 30.04
N LEU A 14 -11.84 -4.35 31.13
CA LEU A 14 -10.47 -3.88 31.13
C LEU A 14 -9.55 -4.88 30.42
N ALA A 15 -9.76 -6.16 30.63
CA ALA A 15 -9.04 -7.22 29.93
C ALA A 15 -9.30 -7.16 28.41
N ILE A 16 -10.56 -6.98 27.98
CA ILE A 16 -10.91 -6.81 26.56
C ILE A 16 -10.17 -5.61 25.97
N LEU A 17 -10.12 -4.47 26.66
CA LEU A 17 -9.39 -3.28 26.20
C LEU A 17 -7.91 -3.58 26.00
N TRP A 18 -7.26 -4.23 26.97
CA TRP A 18 -5.83 -4.55 26.86
C TRP A 18 -5.54 -5.55 25.75
N LEU A 19 -6.39 -6.57 25.56
CA LEU A 19 -6.28 -7.51 24.44
C LEU A 19 -6.46 -6.80 23.10
N THR A 20 -7.38 -5.85 23.00
CA THR A 20 -7.57 -5.04 21.79
C THR A 20 -6.36 -4.14 21.50
N LEU A 21 -5.77 -3.53 22.53
CA LEU A 21 -4.54 -2.72 22.36
C LEU A 21 -3.34 -3.59 21.99
N LEU A 22 -3.24 -4.80 22.55
CA LEU A 22 -2.20 -5.76 22.12
C LEU A 22 -2.39 -6.17 20.66
N LEU A 23 -3.62 -6.47 20.23
CA LEU A 23 -3.93 -6.73 18.82
C LEU A 23 -3.54 -5.56 17.92
N ALA A 24 -3.89 -4.32 18.35
CA ALA A 24 -3.52 -3.11 17.61
C ALA A 24 -1.99 -2.96 17.46
N ALA A 25 -1.24 -3.28 18.52
CA ALA A 25 0.23 -3.27 18.47
C ALA A 25 0.76 -4.38 17.55
N LEU A 26 0.28 -5.62 17.70
CA LEU A 26 0.71 -6.74 16.86
C LEU A 26 0.51 -6.46 15.37
N LEU A 27 -0.67 -5.95 14.97
CA LEU A 27 -0.94 -5.64 13.56
C LEU A 27 -0.05 -4.51 13.04
N ARG A 28 0.22 -3.47 13.84
CA ARG A 28 1.05 -2.33 13.41
C ARG A 28 2.54 -2.63 13.35
N PHE A 29 3.03 -3.57 14.14
CA PHE A 29 4.44 -3.99 14.10
C PHE A 29 4.69 -5.22 13.21
N PHE A 30 3.63 -5.94 12.79
CA PHE A 30 3.80 -7.09 11.91
C PHE A 30 4.34 -6.66 10.55
N ARG A 31 5.49 -7.20 10.13
CA ARG A 31 6.17 -6.89 8.86
C ARG A 31 6.48 -5.40 8.62
N ILE A 32 6.60 -4.57 9.65
CA ILE A 32 6.75 -3.11 9.55
C ILE A 32 8.01 -2.68 8.74
N GLY A 33 9.10 -3.45 8.76
CA GLY A 33 10.32 -3.22 7.99
C GLY A 33 10.42 -4.06 6.72
N TYR A 34 9.36 -4.78 6.33
CA TYR A 34 9.43 -5.69 5.18
C TYR A 34 9.50 -4.96 3.84
N GLN A 35 8.65 -3.97 3.64
CA GLN A 35 8.61 -3.18 2.42
C GLN A 35 9.68 -2.08 2.46
N SER A 36 10.26 -1.76 1.28
CA SER A 36 11.15 -0.63 1.08
C SER A 36 10.51 0.69 1.53
N LEU A 37 11.33 1.68 1.88
CA LEU A 37 10.89 3.07 1.98
C LEU A 37 10.51 3.56 0.57
N TRP A 38 9.51 4.43 0.48
CA TRP A 38 9.12 5.11 -0.75
C TRP A 38 9.49 6.61 -0.69
N ALA A 39 9.32 7.34 -1.78
CA ALA A 39 9.85 8.69 -1.93
C ALA A 39 9.54 9.64 -0.76
N ASP A 40 8.28 9.68 -0.29
CA ASP A 40 7.89 10.53 0.85
C ASP A 40 8.59 10.11 2.17
N GLU A 41 8.84 8.82 2.39
CA GLU A 41 9.59 8.34 3.57
C GLU A 41 11.08 8.70 3.48
N GLY A 42 11.66 8.67 2.27
CA GLY A 42 13.04 9.11 2.02
C GLY A 42 13.26 10.56 2.44
N ASN A 43 12.34 11.48 2.09
CA ASN A 43 12.37 12.85 2.59
C ASN A 43 12.35 12.90 4.14
N SER A 44 11.55 12.06 4.79
CA SER A 44 11.52 12.02 6.27
C SER A 44 12.86 11.58 6.87
N VAL A 45 13.54 10.61 6.24
CA VAL A 45 14.88 10.16 6.65
C VAL A 45 15.91 11.27 6.47
N ALA A 46 15.95 11.90 5.29
CA ALA A 46 16.84 12.99 4.98
C ALA A 46 16.65 14.17 5.96
N MET A 47 15.40 14.48 6.30
CA MET A 47 15.09 15.49 7.33
C MET A 47 15.59 15.07 8.72
N ALA A 48 15.40 13.79 9.10
CA ALA A 48 15.82 13.28 10.40
C ALA A 48 17.35 13.30 10.61
N GLY A 49 18.14 13.25 9.56
CA GLY A 49 19.61 13.36 9.61
C GLY A 49 20.15 14.76 9.88
N ARG A 50 19.31 15.81 9.77
CA ARG A 50 19.70 17.23 9.93
C ARG A 50 19.66 17.68 11.38
N THR A 51 20.26 18.85 11.68
CA THR A 51 20.08 19.54 12.96
C THR A 51 18.66 20.12 13.08
N LEU A 52 18.17 20.38 14.29
CA LEU A 52 16.82 20.94 14.50
C LEU A 52 16.64 22.32 13.82
N ALA A 53 17.71 23.11 13.69
CA ALA A 53 17.67 24.40 12.99
C ALA A 53 17.56 24.19 11.46
N GLU A 54 18.34 23.28 10.90
CA GLU A 54 18.29 22.92 9.47
C GLU A 54 16.94 22.28 9.10
N ILE A 55 16.37 21.43 9.97
CA ILE A 55 15.00 20.90 9.81
C ILE A 55 14.00 22.05 9.70
N SER A 56 14.11 23.07 10.55
CA SER A 56 13.19 24.22 10.52
C SER A 56 13.31 25.00 9.21
N THR A 57 14.54 25.21 8.73
CA THR A 57 14.80 25.92 7.45
C THR A 57 14.32 25.09 6.25
N ALA A 58 14.60 23.79 6.24
CA ALA A 58 14.17 22.89 5.19
C ALA A 58 12.64 22.74 5.16
N ALA A 59 11.99 22.60 6.32
CA ALA A 59 10.53 22.55 6.43
C ALA A 59 9.87 23.88 5.98
N ALA A 60 10.54 25.01 6.14
CA ALA A 60 10.07 26.31 5.64
C ALA A 60 10.16 26.40 4.09
N ALA A 61 11.06 25.67 3.48
CA ALA A 61 11.21 25.55 2.03
C ALA A 61 10.35 24.43 1.40
N ASP A 62 9.88 23.46 2.23
CA ASP A 62 8.97 22.37 1.86
C ASP A 62 7.50 22.79 2.09
N ILE A 63 6.59 21.83 2.09
CA ILE A 63 5.15 22.03 2.25
C ILE A 63 4.62 21.59 3.63
N HIS A 64 5.48 21.11 4.52
CA HIS A 64 5.08 20.56 5.83
C HIS A 64 5.73 21.26 7.02
N PRO A 65 4.98 21.50 8.13
CA PRO A 65 5.54 22.04 9.36
C PRO A 65 6.54 21.09 10.04
N PRO A 66 7.44 21.58 10.92
CA PRO A 66 8.65 20.84 11.33
C PRO A 66 8.48 19.82 12.47
N LEU A 67 7.37 19.81 13.23
CA LEU A 67 7.29 19.07 14.51
C LEU A 67 7.51 17.57 14.36
N TYR A 68 6.94 16.96 13.33
CA TYR A 68 7.14 15.52 13.10
C TYR A 68 8.62 15.20 12.86
N TYR A 69 9.30 15.98 12.03
CA TYR A 69 10.72 15.80 11.72
C TYR A 69 11.63 16.06 12.90
N TRP A 70 11.30 17.02 13.77
CA TRP A 70 12.02 17.21 15.04
C TRP A 70 11.90 15.97 15.95
N LEU A 71 10.70 15.41 16.08
CA LEU A 71 10.47 14.20 16.87
C LEU A 71 11.16 12.99 16.24
N LEU A 72 11.12 12.86 14.92
CA LEU A 72 11.79 11.77 14.21
C LEU A 72 13.32 11.86 14.35
N ASN A 73 13.91 13.07 14.26
CA ASN A 73 15.34 13.29 14.53
C ASN A 73 15.75 12.82 15.93
N LEU A 74 14.97 13.21 16.96
CA LEU A 74 15.25 12.77 18.33
C LEU A 74 15.06 11.25 18.49
N TRP A 75 14.09 10.68 17.81
CA TRP A 75 13.80 9.24 17.79
C TRP A 75 14.93 8.44 17.16
N VAL A 76 15.40 8.84 15.97
CA VAL A 76 16.49 8.19 15.24
C VAL A 76 17.80 8.21 16.04
N ARG A 77 18.10 9.26 16.78
CA ARG A 77 19.27 9.31 17.67
C ARG A 77 19.28 8.25 18.77
N VAL A 78 18.11 7.72 19.14
CA VAL A 78 17.97 6.72 20.21
C VAL A 78 17.82 5.31 19.64
N PHE A 79 17.05 5.16 18.55
CA PHE A 79 16.62 3.86 18.03
C PHE A 79 17.26 3.49 16.67
N GLY A 80 18.06 4.39 16.09
CA GLY A 80 18.62 4.22 14.74
C GLY A 80 17.64 4.57 13.64
N ASP A 81 18.10 4.42 12.40
CA ASP A 81 17.43 4.83 11.16
C ASP A 81 16.94 3.67 10.30
N SER A 82 16.97 2.43 10.81
CA SER A 82 16.38 1.30 10.08
C SER A 82 14.89 1.54 9.78
N GLU A 83 14.38 0.96 8.70
CA GLU A 83 12.96 1.09 8.29
C GLU A 83 11.99 0.77 9.44
N THR A 84 12.32 -0.28 10.21
CA THR A 84 11.55 -0.64 11.42
C THR A 84 11.57 0.48 12.46
N ALA A 85 12.73 1.07 12.73
CA ALA A 85 12.86 2.14 13.70
C ALA A 85 12.13 3.41 13.24
N LEU A 86 12.29 3.80 11.98
CA LEU A 86 11.63 4.98 11.40
C LEU A 86 10.10 4.89 11.50
N ARG A 87 9.52 3.75 11.09
CA ARG A 87 8.07 3.51 11.09
C ARG A 87 7.49 3.27 12.50
N ALA A 88 8.33 2.79 13.45
CA ALA A 88 7.88 2.51 14.81
C ALA A 88 7.33 3.77 15.53
N LEU A 89 7.84 4.97 15.23
CA LEU A 89 7.30 6.22 15.77
C LEU A 89 5.83 6.41 15.38
N SER A 90 5.49 6.20 14.10
CA SER A 90 4.10 6.28 13.61
C SER A 90 3.23 5.15 14.17
N ALA A 91 3.76 3.92 14.29
CA ALA A 91 3.07 2.80 14.89
C ALA A 91 2.67 3.04 16.35
N LEU A 92 3.53 3.68 17.14
CA LEU A 92 3.23 4.08 18.52
C LEU A 92 2.12 5.13 18.58
N TRP A 93 2.13 6.14 17.68
CA TRP A 93 1.04 7.10 17.58
C TRP A 93 -0.28 6.42 17.21
N GLY A 94 -0.26 5.41 16.34
CA GLY A 94 -1.44 4.61 15.99
C GLY A 94 -2.01 3.85 17.19
N ILE A 95 -1.18 3.27 18.06
CA ILE A 95 -1.64 2.63 19.30
C ILE A 95 -2.26 3.65 20.26
N VAL A 96 -1.64 4.82 20.38
CA VAL A 96 -2.19 5.95 21.18
C VAL A 96 -3.55 6.36 20.62
N LEU A 97 -3.72 6.46 19.29
CA LEU A 97 -5.00 6.79 18.67
C LEU A 97 -6.09 5.74 18.99
N VAL A 98 -5.78 4.45 18.89
CA VAL A 98 -6.70 3.37 19.25
C VAL A 98 -7.15 3.47 20.73
N TRP A 99 -6.23 3.79 21.64
CA TRP A 99 -6.56 4.06 23.04
C TRP A 99 -7.45 5.31 23.20
N LEU A 100 -7.19 6.38 22.44
CA LEU A 100 -8.00 7.60 22.43
C LEU A 100 -9.43 7.35 21.95
N VAL A 101 -9.64 6.49 20.96
CA VAL A 101 -10.98 6.05 20.53
C VAL A 101 -11.78 5.52 21.72
N TYR A 102 -11.17 4.64 22.54
CA TYR A 102 -11.82 4.17 23.77
C TYR A 102 -12.15 5.31 24.73
N GLN A 103 -11.18 6.20 24.98
CA GLN A 103 -11.32 7.30 25.95
C GLN A 103 -12.40 8.31 25.52
N ILE A 104 -12.54 8.57 24.24
CA ILE A 104 -13.56 9.46 23.67
C ILE A 104 -14.95 8.75 23.72
N ALA A 105 -15.04 7.55 23.17
CA ALA A 105 -16.31 6.85 23.03
C ALA A 105 -16.96 6.49 24.40
N VAL A 106 -16.16 6.10 25.40
CA VAL A 106 -16.69 5.80 26.75
C VAL A 106 -17.26 7.03 27.45
N ARG A 107 -16.83 8.22 27.08
CA ARG A 107 -17.30 9.51 27.61
C ARG A 107 -18.47 10.07 26.85
N LEU A 108 -18.48 9.92 25.54
CA LEU A 108 -19.53 10.41 24.65
C LEU A 108 -20.78 9.49 24.67
N VAL A 109 -20.58 8.19 24.67
CA VAL A 109 -21.66 7.20 24.55
C VAL A 109 -21.68 6.29 25.79
N ASP A 110 -21.03 5.13 25.72
CA ASP A 110 -20.94 4.17 26.81
C ASP A 110 -19.74 3.22 26.65
N ARG A 111 -19.60 2.30 27.62
CA ARG A 111 -18.47 1.35 27.65
C ARG A 111 -18.56 0.27 26.55
N ARG A 112 -19.79 -0.16 26.17
CA ARG A 112 -19.98 -1.18 25.11
C ARG A 112 -19.56 -0.60 23.75
N THR A 113 -20.08 0.58 23.44
CA THR A 113 -19.70 1.33 22.22
C THR A 113 -18.19 1.59 22.17
N ALA A 114 -17.58 1.97 23.30
CA ALA A 114 -16.15 2.23 23.36
C ALA A 114 -15.33 0.98 23.02
N LEU A 115 -15.66 -0.19 23.56
CA LEU A 115 -14.94 -1.44 23.25
C LEU A 115 -15.06 -1.85 21.78
N ILE A 116 -16.27 -1.75 21.20
CA ILE A 116 -16.51 -2.09 19.79
C ILE A 116 -15.81 -1.11 18.87
N ALA A 117 -15.91 0.18 19.11
CA ALA A 117 -15.22 1.21 18.32
C ALA A 117 -13.69 1.05 18.38
N THR A 118 -13.16 0.72 19.57
CA THR A 118 -11.72 0.48 19.76
C THR A 118 -11.27 -0.76 19.00
N PHE A 119 -12.08 -1.82 18.99
CA PHE A 119 -11.79 -3.01 18.20
C PHE A 119 -11.76 -2.69 16.68
N PHE A 120 -12.75 -1.97 16.17
CA PHE A 120 -12.77 -1.55 14.77
C PHE A 120 -11.56 -0.66 14.42
N ALA A 121 -11.17 0.27 15.28
CA ALA A 121 -9.96 1.08 15.09
C ALA A 121 -8.65 0.25 15.17
N ALA A 122 -8.62 -0.80 15.98
CA ALA A 122 -7.48 -1.69 16.11
C ALA A 122 -7.20 -2.47 14.81
N ILE A 123 -8.26 -2.93 14.13
CA ILE A 123 -8.18 -3.71 12.90
C ILE A 123 -8.32 -2.87 11.62
N SER A 124 -8.57 -1.55 11.71
CA SER A 124 -8.78 -0.68 10.55
C SER A 124 -7.56 -0.69 9.61
N PRO A 125 -7.70 -1.14 8.34
CA PRO A 125 -6.59 -1.16 7.40
C PRO A 125 -6.06 0.25 7.11
N PHE A 126 -6.94 1.26 7.06
CA PHE A 126 -6.56 2.64 6.86
C PHE A 126 -5.62 3.18 7.96
N LEU A 127 -5.95 2.93 9.24
CA LEU A 127 -5.11 3.31 10.38
C LEU A 127 -3.84 2.44 10.48
N ILE A 128 -3.88 1.17 10.07
CA ILE A 128 -2.70 0.31 10.08
C ILE A 128 -1.72 0.74 8.97
N TYR A 129 -2.22 1.03 7.76
CA TYR A 129 -1.39 1.48 6.63
C TYR A 129 -0.55 2.71 7.00
N TYR A 130 -1.18 3.79 7.54
CA TYR A 130 -0.45 5.00 7.93
C TYR A 130 0.33 4.85 9.24
N SER A 131 0.04 3.85 10.07
CA SER A 131 0.88 3.49 11.21
C SER A 131 2.20 2.82 10.78
N GLN A 132 2.25 2.24 9.57
CA GLN A 132 3.44 1.61 8.99
C GLN A 132 4.11 2.52 7.94
N GLU A 133 3.99 3.81 8.10
CA GLU A 133 4.60 4.83 7.25
C GLU A 133 5.37 5.84 8.10
N ALA A 134 6.62 6.12 7.74
CA ALA A 134 7.47 7.08 8.44
C ALA A 134 7.08 8.53 8.05
N ARG A 135 5.78 8.89 8.27
CA ARG A 135 5.19 10.19 7.95
C ARG A 135 4.31 10.69 9.10
N MET A 136 3.99 11.96 9.06
CA MET A 136 3.25 12.66 10.12
C MET A 136 1.77 12.27 10.26
N TYR A 137 1.17 11.50 9.34
CA TYR A 137 -0.29 11.34 9.23
C TYR A 137 -0.92 10.67 10.45
N GLU A 138 -0.31 9.62 10.96
CA GLU A 138 -0.83 8.93 12.15
C GLU A 138 -0.66 9.77 13.43
N MET A 139 0.43 10.55 13.54
CA MET A 139 0.60 11.52 14.62
C MET A 139 -0.46 12.62 14.52
N LEU A 140 -0.76 13.12 13.32
CA LEU A 140 -1.81 14.09 13.06
C LEU A 140 -3.18 13.59 13.55
N ALA A 141 -3.56 12.34 13.19
CA ALA A 141 -4.80 11.72 13.62
C ALA A 141 -4.85 11.52 15.16
N ALA A 142 -3.73 11.13 15.77
CA ALA A 142 -3.64 10.99 17.23
C ALA A 142 -3.78 12.34 17.93
N LEU A 143 -3.13 13.42 17.45
CA LEU A 143 -3.27 14.77 17.99
C LEU A 143 -4.69 15.31 17.84
N ALA A 144 -5.38 15.02 16.74
CA ALA A 144 -6.82 15.30 16.58
C ALA A 144 -7.64 14.56 17.64
N GLY A 145 -7.35 13.28 17.86
CA GLY A 145 -7.95 12.48 18.93
C GLY A 145 -7.71 13.08 20.32
N VAL A 146 -6.48 13.55 20.62
CA VAL A 146 -6.15 14.24 21.88
C VAL A 146 -6.97 15.50 22.04
N LEU A 147 -7.11 16.29 20.97
CA LEU A 147 -7.91 17.52 20.97
C LEU A 147 -9.41 17.25 21.20
N TYR A 148 -9.98 16.23 20.53
CA TYR A 148 -11.37 15.80 20.75
C TYR A 148 -11.58 15.29 22.19
N TYR A 149 -10.64 14.51 22.72
CA TYR A 149 -10.67 14.07 24.11
C TYR A 149 -10.64 15.24 25.08
N GLY A 150 -9.77 16.23 24.83
CA GLY A 150 -9.67 17.47 25.59
C GLY A 150 -11.00 18.24 25.62
N LEU A 151 -11.62 18.44 24.43
CA LEU A 151 -12.92 19.10 24.30
C LEU A 151 -14.03 18.37 25.09
N VAL A 152 -14.12 17.05 24.91
CA VAL A 152 -15.12 16.22 25.61
C VAL A 152 -14.94 16.31 27.11
N ARG A 153 -13.72 16.23 27.62
CA ARG A 153 -13.43 16.45 29.04
C ARG A 153 -13.76 17.85 29.51
N PHE A 154 -13.40 18.85 28.71
CA PHE A 154 -13.67 20.25 29.04
C PHE A 154 -15.18 20.52 29.22
N ILE A 155 -16.00 20.03 28.28
CA ILE A 155 -17.46 20.16 28.32
C ILE A 155 -18.10 19.38 29.48
N LEU A 156 -17.65 18.14 29.73
CA LEU A 156 -18.28 17.26 30.73
C LEU A 156 -17.86 17.57 32.18
N HIS A 157 -16.72 18.23 32.41
CA HIS A 157 -16.19 18.56 33.74
C HIS A 157 -16.34 20.06 34.09
N GLU A 158 -17.22 20.77 33.38
CA GLU A 158 -17.59 22.12 33.79
C GLU A 158 -18.35 22.10 35.12
N ASN A 159 -17.79 22.67 36.15
CA ASN A 159 -18.43 22.79 37.49
C ASN A 159 -18.79 24.25 37.78
N ILE A 160 -19.96 24.44 38.35
CA ILE A 160 -20.37 25.73 38.93
C ILE A 160 -19.94 25.72 40.38
N VAL A 161 -19.01 26.60 40.71
CA VAL A 161 -18.59 26.80 42.09
C VAL A 161 -19.40 27.96 42.66
N LEU A 162 -19.99 27.77 43.83
CA LEU A 162 -20.59 28.84 44.66
C LEU A 162 -19.49 29.26 45.62
N PRO A 163 -18.94 30.48 45.50
CA PRO A 163 -18.01 30.99 46.52
C PRO A 163 -18.65 30.98 47.91
N ALA A 164 -17.84 30.69 48.95
CA ALA A 164 -18.31 30.60 50.31
C ALA A 164 -18.80 31.93 50.85
N ASP A 165 -18.43 33.04 50.23
CA ASP A 165 -18.80 34.43 50.58
C ASP A 165 -20.13 34.88 49.97
N GLY A 166 -20.82 34.08 49.24
CA GLY A 166 -22.12 34.42 48.61
C GLY A 166 -22.03 35.45 47.48
N THR A 167 -20.88 35.91 47.06
CA THR A 167 -20.67 37.03 46.13
C THR A 167 -20.92 36.69 44.65
N GLY A 168 -21.43 35.51 44.36
CA GLY A 168 -21.80 35.15 42.97
C GLY A 168 -21.50 33.70 42.61
N LYS A 169 -21.95 33.32 41.43
CA LYS A 169 -21.69 31.99 40.85
C LYS A 169 -20.50 32.07 39.88
N THR A 170 -19.45 31.31 40.11
CA THR A 170 -18.32 31.22 39.18
C THR A 170 -18.33 29.88 38.43
N VAL A 171 -17.76 29.85 37.23
CA VAL A 171 -17.57 28.61 36.43
C VAL A 171 -16.11 28.19 36.58
N SER A 172 -15.90 26.98 37.07
CA SER A 172 -14.57 26.36 37.12
C SER A 172 -14.42 25.40 35.93
N PHE A 173 -13.32 25.57 35.19
CA PHE A 173 -12.91 24.68 34.10
C PHE A 173 -11.81 23.73 34.58
N SER A 174 -11.74 22.55 33.96
CA SER A 174 -10.63 21.63 34.24
C SER A 174 -9.33 22.15 33.65
N GLY A 175 -8.37 22.55 34.51
CA GLY A 175 -7.04 23.02 34.08
C GLY A 175 -6.32 21.99 33.19
N LEU A 176 -6.45 20.69 33.54
CA LEU A 176 -5.88 19.62 32.71
C LEU A 176 -6.51 19.59 31.32
N ALA A 177 -7.84 19.68 31.17
CA ALA A 177 -8.50 19.71 29.87
C ALA A 177 -8.11 20.94 29.04
N THR A 178 -7.98 22.10 29.70
CA THR A 178 -7.50 23.33 29.09
C THR A 178 -6.07 23.16 28.55
N GLY A 179 -5.15 22.63 29.34
CA GLY A 179 -3.77 22.37 28.93
C GLY A 179 -3.68 21.38 27.75
N VAL A 180 -4.48 20.31 27.80
CA VAL A 180 -4.55 19.32 26.71
C VAL A 180 -5.02 19.96 25.41
N ILE A 181 -6.03 20.84 25.42
CA ILE A 181 -6.54 21.55 24.23
C ILE A 181 -5.43 22.46 23.67
N VAL A 182 -4.77 23.24 24.49
CA VAL A 182 -3.71 24.18 24.06
C VAL A 182 -2.55 23.40 23.44
N VAL A 183 -2.00 22.43 24.17
CA VAL A 183 -0.82 21.66 23.70
C VAL A 183 -1.14 20.89 22.44
N ALA A 184 -2.29 20.18 22.38
CA ALA A 184 -2.68 19.44 21.19
C ALA A 184 -2.92 20.35 19.97
N SER A 185 -3.48 21.55 20.18
CA SER A 185 -3.71 22.50 19.09
C SER A 185 -2.39 23.04 18.53
N ILE A 186 -1.46 23.45 19.41
CA ILE A 186 -0.14 23.94 18.99
C ILE A 186 0.63 22.82 18.29
N ALA A 187 0.73 21.65 18.91
CA ALA A 187 1.44 20.50 18.33
C ALA A 187 0.85 20.11 16.96
N GLY A 188 -0.48 20.06 16.84
CA GLY A 188 -1.14 19.73 15.58
C GLY A 188 -0.89 20.75 14.47
N LEU A 189 -0.91 22.05 14.77
CA LEU A 189 -0.60 23.12 13.82
C LEU A 189 0.88 23.06 13.35
N TYR A 190 1.81 22.69 14.23
CA TYR A 190 3.22 22.45 13.88
C TYR A 190 3.46 21.07 13.22
N THR A 191 2.41 20.22 13.09
CA THR A 191 2.49 18.92 12.39
C THR A 191 1.97 19.01 10.97
N HIS A 192 0.80 19.64 10.75
CA HIS A 192 0.18 19.73 9.43
C HIS A 192 -0.86 20.85 9.35
N TYR A 193 -0.95 21.55 8.22
CA TYR A 193 -1.84 22.70 8.04
C TYR A 193 -3.33 22.36 8.09
N THR A 194 -3.73 21.13 7.73
CA THR A 194 -5.13 20.67 7.89
C THR A 194 -5.62 20.72 9.33
N PHE A 195 -4.69 20.78 10.32
CA PHE A 195 -5.07 20.90 11.73
C PHE A 195 -5.78 22.21 12.07
N LEU A 196 -5.59 23.24 11.26
CA LEU A 196 -6.34 24.51 11.42
C LEU A 196 -7.86 24.27 11.28
N ALA A 197 -8.28 23.43 10.31
CA ALA A 197 -9.67 23.04 10.15
C ALA A 197 -10.19 22.25 11.36
N ILE A 198 -9.34 21.41 11.99
CA ILE A 198 -9.71 20.65 13.19
C ILE A 198 -9.86 21.57 14.41
N VAL A 199 -9.01 22.58 14.59
CA VAL A 199 -9.16 23.61 15.63
C VAL A 199 -10.43 24.42 15.39
N GLY A 200 -10.71 24.79 14.13
CA GLY A 200 -11.97 25.44 13.72
C GLY A 200 -13.21 24.60 14.05
N LEU A 201 -13.17 23.31 13.72
CA LEU A 201 -14.22 22.35 14.06
C LEU A 201 -14.49 22.28 15.56
N VAL A 202 -13.44 22.11 16.36
CA VAL A 202 -13.54 22.03 17.83
C VAL A 202 -14.11 23.32 18.40
N THR A 203 -13.71 24.47 17.84
CA THR A 203 -14.28 25.78 18.19
C THR A 203 -15.76 25.87 17.84
N LEU A 204 -16.16 25.44 16.64
CA LEU A 204 -17.56 25.39 16.22
C LEU A 204 -18.41 24.54 17.18
N VAL A 205 -17.95 23.31 17.49
CA VAL A 205 -18.65 22.40 18.42
C VAL A 205 -18.76 23.02 19.80
N TYR A 206 -17.71 23.69 20.28
CA TYR A 206 -17.76 24.41 21.56
C TYR A 206 -18.76 25.56 21.55
N LEU A 207 -18.80 26.38 20.49
CA LEU A 207 -19.77 27.47 20.32
C LEU A 207 -21.22 26.95 20.25
N LEU A 208 -21.46 25.84 19.52
CA LEU A 208 -22.78 25.19 19.49
C LEU A 208 -23.18 24.70 20.89
N TRP A 209 -22.21 24.15 21.66
CA TRP A 209 -22.46 23.74 23.05
C TRP A 209 -22.80 24.93 23.94
N VAL A 210 -22.09 26.06 23.82
CA VAL A 210 -22.39 27.30 24.58
C VAL A 210 -23.78 27.83 24.22
N ALA A 211 -24.14 27.88 22.93
CA ALA A 211 -25.42 28.35 22.43
C ALA A 211 -26.60 27.47 22.92
N ASN A 212 -26.42 26.14 22.94
CA ASN A 212 -27.43 25.17 23.39
C ASN A 212 -27.48 25.01 24.92
N SER A 213 -26.64 25.74 25.63
CA SER A 213 -26.61 25.67 27.09
C SER A 213 -27.78 26.45 27.69
N ARG A 214 -28.58 25.79 28.55
CA ARG A 214 -29.67 26.41 29.32
C ARG A 214 -29.18 27.43 30.35
N ARG A 215 -27.86 27.56 30.58
CA ARG A 215 -27.19 28.40 31.58
C ARG A 215 -26.73 29.71 30.96
N ARG A 216 -27.63 30.56 30.47
CA ARG A 216 -27.34 31.80 29.75
C ARG A 216 -26.46 32.81 30.53
N GLY A 217 -26.51 32.82 31.88
CA GLY A 217 -25.72 33.75 32.72
C GLY A 217 -24.20 33.57 32.64
N PHE A 218 -23.70 32.44 32.11
CA PHE A 218 -22.26 32.16 32.03
C PHE A 218 -21.70 32.21 30.60
N VAL A 219 -22.46 32.62 29.61
CA VAL A 219 -22.04 32.66 28.22
C VAL A 219 -20.81 33.55 28.02
N LYS A 220 -20.80 34.77 28.64
CA LYS A 220 -19.67 35.69 28.51
C LYS A 220 -18.36 35.09 29.04
N ILE A 221 -18.38 34.46 30.21
CA ILE A 221 -17.18 33.85 30.84
C ILE A 221 -16.67 32.69 29.99
N ARG A 222 -17.57 31.86 29.43
CA ARG A 222 -17.22 30.75 28.53
C ARG A 222 -16.55 31.24 27.27
N LEU A 223 -17.14 32.26 26.60
CA LEU A 223 -16.58 32.83 25.39
C LEU A 223 -15.23 33.50 25.66
N LEU A 224 -15.10 34.27 26.79
CA LEU A 224 -13.85 34.88 27.18
C LEU A 224 -12.75 33.84 27.43
N HIS A 225 -13.06 32.75 28.16
CA HIS A 225 -12.10 31.68 28.43
C HIS A 225 -11.67 30.99 27.12
N TRP A 226 -12.60 30.68 26.21
CA TRP A 226 -12.29 30.10 24.93
C TRP A 226 -11.48 31.04 24.04
N GLY A 227 -11.85 32.32 24.00
CA GLY A 227 -11.10 33.35 23.27
C GLY A 227 -9.65 33.47 23.77
N LEU A 228 -9.46 33.43 25.10
CA LEU A 228 -8.10 33.42 25.69
C LEU A 228 -7.30 32.18 25.28
N LEU A 229 -7.93 30.99 25.23
CA LEU A 229 -7.28 29.78 24.73
C LEU A 229 -6.81 29.95 23.29
N LEU A 230 -7.67 30.48 22.41
CA LEU A 230 -7.32 30.71 21.00
C LEU A 230 -6.18 31.75 20.86
N ILE A 231 -6.17 32.80 21.71
CA ILE A 231 -5.09 33.78 21.73
C ILE A 231 -3.77 33.13 22.13
N VAL A 232 -3.76 32.24 23.15
CA VAL A 232 -2.57 31.51 23.57
C VAL A 232 -2.07 30.61 22.45
N ILE A 233 -2.97 29.88 21.81
CA ILE A 233 -2.62 29.00 20.66
C ILE A 233 -2.01 29.84 19.52
N ALA A 234 -2.65 30.94 19.14
CA ALA A 234 -2.19 31.85 18.10
C ALA A 234 -0.81 32.48 18.46
N PHE A 235 -0.59 32.86 19.71
CA PHE A 235 0.68 33.40 20.17
C PHE A 235 1.85 32.42 20.00
N PHE A 236 1.67 31.15 20.39
CA PHE A 236 2.71 30.14 20.23
C PHE A 236 2.88 29.67 18.77
N TYR A 237 1.88 29.86 17.91
CA TYR A 237 1.97 29.59 16.48
C TYR A 237 2.52 30.77 15.64
N LEU A 238 2.56 31.97 16.21
CA LEU A 238 2.98 33.20 15.51
C LEU A 238 4.35 33.09 14.82
N PRO A 239 5.38 32.44 15.44
CA PRO A 239 6.68 32.28 14.79
C PRO A 239 6.63 31.54 13.43
N TRP A 240 5.67 30.66 13.23
CA TRP A 240 5.49 29.88 11.99
C TRP A 240 4.39 30.42 11.07
N ALA A 241 3.60 31.39 11.51
CA ALA A 241 2.41 31.84 10.79
C ALA A 241 2.72 32.43 9.40
N GLY A 242 3.80 33.19 9.27
CA GLY A 242 4.23 33.76 7.98
C GLY A 242 4.56 32.66 6.95
N THR A 243 5.36 31.68 7.35
CA THR A 243 5.68 30.51 6.51
C THR A 243 4.41 29.72 6.13
N ALA A 244 3.52 29.50 7.09
CA ALA A 244 2.27 28.78 6.85
C ALA A 244 1.38 29.50 5.81
N ILE A 245 1.26 30.82 5.90
CA ILE A 245 0.49 31.62 4.93
C ILE A 245 1.11 31.51 3.53
N SER A 246 2.44 31.67 3.42
CA SER A 246 3.14 31.53 2.15
C SER A 246 2.91 30.16 1.52
N GLN A 247 3.13 29.07 2.26
CA GLN A 247 2.98 27.71 1.78
C GLN A 247 1.52 27.36 1.43
N LEU A 248 0.52 27.83 2.21
CA LEU A 248 -0.90 27.59 1.89
C LEU A 248 -1.37 28.37 0.64
N THR A 249 -0.80 29.53 0.37
CA THR A 249 -1.16 30.34 -0.82
C THR A 249 -0.49 29.79 -2.09
N SER A 250 0.69 29.17 -1.99
CA SER A 250 1.42 28.54 -3.08
C SER A 250 1.09 27.06 -3.27
N TRP A 251 0.19 26.48 -2.45
CA TRP A 251 -0.15 25.06 -2.52
C TRP A 251 -0.73 24.69 -3.89
N PRO A 252 -0.17 23.69 -4.60
CA PRO A 252 -0.67 23.29 -5.90
C PRO A 252 -2.07 22.68 -5.78
N ARG A 253 -3.05 23.27 -6.49
CA ARG A 253 -4.42 22.76 -6.55
C ARG A 253 -4.56 21.85 -7.78
N THR A 254 -3.98 20.67 -7.69
CA THR A 254 -3.92 19.67 -8.79
C THR A 254 -5.00 18.60 -8.68
N GLY A 255 -6.04 18.84 -7.88
CA GLY A 255 -7.14 17.88 -7.72
C GLY A 255 -8.00 17.76 -8.98
N THR A 256 -8.46 16.54 -9.27
CA THR A 256 -9.38 16.24 -10.37
C THR A 256 -10.82 16.47 -9.95
N VAL A 257 -11.66 16.86 -10.90
CA VAL A 257 -13.11 16.96 -10.69
C VAL A 257 -13.72 15.60 -11.05
N VAL A 258 -14.30 14.93 -10.06
CA VAL A 258 -14.99 13.65 -10.25
C VAL A 258 -16.47 13.79 -9.86
N PRO A 259 -17.38 12.95 -10.39
CA PRO A 259 -18.76 12.90 -9.95
C PRO A 259 -18.88 12.67 -8.45
N LEU A 260 -19.77 13.40 -7.78
CA LEU A 260 -19.89 13.35 -6.30
C LEU A 260 -20.20 11.95 -5.76
N ASN A 261 -20.99 11.15 -6.47
CA ASN A 261 -21.29 9.77 -6.11
C ASN A 261 -20.05 8.89 -6.11
N GLU A 262 -19.17 9.05 -7.08
CA GLU A 262 -17.89 8.32 -7.17
C GLU A 262 -16.96 8.76 -6.04
N ALA A 263 -16.80 10.05 -5.83
CA ALA A 263 -16.01 10.59 -4.73
C ALA A 263 -16.47 10.06 -3.36
N ILE A 264 -17.79 10.05 -3.11
CA ILE A 264 -18.35 9.52 -1.85
C ILE A 264 -18.09 8.01 -1.71
N SER A 265 -18.27 7.24 -2.80
CA SER A 265 -17.99 5.79 -2.77
C SER A 265 -16.53 5.50 -2.48
N HIS A 266 -15.62 6.22 -3.15
CA HIS A 266 -14.18 6.09 -2.94
C HIS A 266 -13.76 6.49 -1.52
N ILE A 267 -14.27 7.63 -1.00
CA ILE A 267 -13.99 8.07 0.39
C ILE A 267 -14.53 7.06 1.40
N LEU A 268 -15.72 6.49 1.16
CA LEU A 268 -16.27 5.44 2.03
C LEU A 268 -15.39 4.18 2.02
N ASN A 269 -14.93 3.74 0.84
CA ASN A 269 -13.99 2.63 0.71
C ASN A 269 -12.69 2.90 1.47
N LEU A 270 -12.11 4.08 1.28
CA LEU A 270 -10.88 4.50 1.95
C LEU A 270 -11.03 4.50 3.49
N LEU A 271 -12.13 5.08 4.02
CA LEU A 271 -12.37 5.11 5.47
C LEU A 271 -12.64 3.72 6.07
N ALA A 272 -13.26 2.83 5.30
CA ALA A 272 -13.60 1.46 5.72
C ALA A 272 -12.40 0.52 5.64
N LEU A 273 -11.67 0.53 4.51
CA LEU A 273 -10.70 -0.49 4.14
C LEU A 273 -9.31 0.04 3.76
N GLY A 274 -9.15 1.38 3.64
CA GLY A 274 -7.86 1.99 3.34
C GLY A 274 -7.49 1.99 1.85
N PRO A 275 -6.28 2.49 1.51
CA PRO A 275 -5.88 2.73 0.12
C PRO A 275 -5.60 1.47 -0.70
N VAL A 276 -5.29 0.34 -0.04
CA VAL A 276 -4.96 -0.94 -0.71
C VAL A 276 -6.18 -1.82 -0.97
N SER A 277 -7.40 -1.29 -0.79
CA SER A 277 -8.62 -2.04 -1.01
C SER A 277 -8.86 -2.29 -2.50
N GLN A 278 -8.94 -3.55 -2.89
CA GLN A 278 -9.27 -4.01 -4.25
C GLN A 278 -10.80 -4.16 -4.48
N LEU A 279 -11.64 -3.66 -3.54
CA LEU A 279 -13.08 -3.76 -3.69
C LEU A 279 -13.61 -2.71 -4.68
N GLU A 280 -14.35 -3.18 -5.67
CA GLU A 280 -15.01 -2.32 -6.64
C GLU A 280 -16.07 -1.40 -6.00
N PRO A 281 -16.29 -0.20 -6.58
CA PRO A 281 -17.41 0.64 -6.21
C PRO A 281 -18.73 -0.12 -6.32
N GLY A 282 -19.55 -0.08 -5.25
CA GLY A 282 -20.82 -0.82 -5.22
C GLY A 282 -20.75 -2.22 -4.59
N SER A 283 -19.58 -2.64 -4.13
CA SER A 283 -19.43 -3.90 -3.39
C SER A 283 -20.42 -3.99 -2.20
N PRO A 284 -21.08 -5.14 -2.00
CA PRO A 284 -21.98 -5.36 -0.86
C PRO A 284 -21.33 -5.10 0.50
N TRP A 285 -20.01 -5.31 0.61
CA TRP A 285 -19.25 -5.05 1.82
C TRP A 285 -19.28 -3.58 2.23
N LEU A 286 -19.15 -2.65 1.27
CA LEU A 286 -19.24 -1.20 1.56
C LEU A 286 -20.62 -0.79 2.08
N SER A 287 -21.69 -1.46 1.61
CA SER A 287 -23.05 -1.24 2.08
C SER A 287 -23.20 -1.56 3.58
N ILE A 288 -22.45 -2.52 4.12
CA ILE A 288 -22.46 -2.87 5.56
C ILE A 288 -21.85 -1.72 6.38
N PHE A 289 -20.71 -1.17 5.94
CA PHE A 289 -20.09 -0.02 6.61
C PHE A 289 -21.01 1.20 6.57
N LEU A 290 -21.63 1.47 5.41
CA LEU A 290 -22.60 2.57 5.25
C LEU A 290 -23.81 2.38 6.15
N LEU A 291 -24.38 1.17 6.23
CA LEU A 291 -25.50 0.86 7.11
C LEU A 291 -25.15 1.12 8.59
N LEU A 292 -24.02 0.60 9.06
CA LEU A 292 -23.56 0.81 10.44
C LEU A 292 -23.27 2.28 10.72
N PHE A 293 -22.72 3.02 9.75
CA PHE A 293 -22.49 4.46 9.84
C PHE A 293 -23.82 5.22 9.99
N ILE A 294 -24.82 4.95 9.14
CA ILE A 294 -26.16 5.57 9.19
C ILE A 294 -26.85 5.23 10.52
N LEU A 295 -26.79 3.97 10.96
CA LEU A 295 -27.31 3.57 12.27
C LEU A 295 -26.59 4.32 13.40
N GLY A 296 -25.28 4.57 13.24
CA GLY A 296 -24.48 5.35 14.20
C GLY A 296 -24.90 6.81 14.32
N LEU A 297 -25.46 7.41 13.28
CA LEU A 297 -25.98 8.76 13.30
C LEU A 297 -27.36 8.88 13.96
N TRP A 298 -28.06 7.76 14.22
CA TRP A 298 -29.42 7.77 14.71
C TRP A 298 -29.56 8.49 16.08
N PRO A 299 -30.34 9.58 16.15
CA PRO A 299 -30.36 10.46 17.33
C PRO A 299 -31.02 9.85 18.58
N TRP A 300 -31.75 8.74 18.41
CA TRP A 300 -32.54 8.09 19.48
C TRP A 300 -31.73 7.10 20.32
N ILE A 301 -30.49 6.82 19.98
CA ILE A 301 -29.57 6.02 20.78
C ILE A 301 -29.21 6.83 22.03
N ARG A 302 -29.81 6.48 23.17
CA ARG A 302 -29.64 7.23 24.42
C ARG A 302 -28.23 7.02 24.99
N ALA A 303 -27.39 8.07 24.95
CA ALA A 303 -26.27 8.16 25.87
C ALA A 303 -26.81 8.31 27.31
N ASN A 304 -26.47 7.39 28.19
CA ASN A 304 -26.92 7.31 29.58
C ASN A 304 -26.99 8.69 30.27
N GLY A 305 -28.18 9.33 30.28
CA GLY A 305 -28.51 10.47 31.11
C GLY A 305 -27.61 11.71 31.06
N ARG A 306 -26.68 11.83 30.10
CA ARG A 306 -25.68 12.89 30.02
C ARG A 306 -26.20 14.18 29.37
N ARG A 307 -25.73 15.31 29.91
CA ARG A 307 -26.20 16.67 29.58
C ARG A 307 -25.97 17.10 28.12
N ALA A 308 -25.26 16.36 27.32
CA ALA A 308 -24.90 16.68 25.92
C ALA A 308 -25.00 15.45 24.98
N HIS A 309 -26.18 14.83 24.97
CA HIS A 309 -26.43 13.65 24.12
C HIS A 309 -26.12 13.86 22.63
N TRP A 310 -26.39 15.03 22.11
CA TRP A 310 -26.14 15.37 20.70
C TRP A 310 -24.65 15.33 20.32
N LEU A 311 -23.73 15.56 21.24
CA LEU A 311 -22.28 15.43 20.99
C LEU A 311 -21.89 14.01 20.58
N SER A 312 -22.63 12.99 21.01
CA SER A 312 -22.26 11.59 20.76
C SER A 312 -22.33 11.17 19.29
N TRP A 313 -23.07 11.90 18.47
CA TRP A 313 -23.16 11.67 17.03
C TRP A 313 -22.67 12.88 16.21
N LEU A 314 -22.89 14.11 16.68
CA LEU A 314 -22.54 15.32 15.92
C LEU A 314 -21.03 15.55 15.90
N LEU A 315 -20.31 15.37 17.02
CA LEU A 315 -18.86 15.54 17.04
C LEU A 315 -18.14 14.57 16.08
N PRO A 316 -18.40 13.24 16.14
CA PRO A 316 -17.80 12.33 15.15
C PRO A 316 -18.24 12.63 13.71
N LEU A 317 -19.49 13.00 13.47
CA LEU A 317 -19.96 13.36 12.14
C LEU A 317 -19.20 14.58 11.57
N LEU A 318 -19.11 15.67 12.33
CA LEU A 318 -18.37 16.85 11.88
C LEU A 318 -16.88 16.57 11.73
N ALA A 319 -16.30 15.70 12.57
CA ALA A 319 -14.91 15.28 12.47
C ALA A 319 -14.61 14.46 11.18
N ILE A 320 -15.65 13.89 10.55
CA ILE A 320 -15.57 13.28 9.23
C ILE A 320 -15.87 14.31 8.14
N LEU A 321 -16.95 15.07 8.27
CA LEU A 321 -17.42 15.96 7.20
C LEU A 321 -16.44 17.12 6.93
N VAL A 322 -15.80 17.68 7.96
CA VAL A 322 -14.90 18.84 7.77
C VAL A 322 -13.68 18.47 6.90
N PRO A 323 -12.92 17.39 7.16
CA PRO A 323 -11.83 16.98 6.26
C PRO A 323 -12.34 16.60 4.87
N VAL A 324 -13.49 15.91 4.75
CA VAL A 324 -14.08 15.51 3.46
C VAL A 324 -14.44 16.75 2.63
N VAL A 325 -15.13 17.73 3.24
CA VAL A 325 -15.48 18.98 2.57
C VAL A 325 -14.23 19.77 2.18
N MET A 326 -13.21 19.79 3.04
CA MET A 326 -11.92 20.43 2.74
C MET A 326 -11.27 19.82 1.49
N VAL A 327 -11.25 18.50 1.35
CA VAL A 327 -10.69 17.81 0.18
C VAL A 327 -11.52 18.09 -1.07
N LEU A 328 -12.84 17.95 -0.99
CA LEU A 328 -13.73 18.11 -2.16
C LEU A 328 -13.87 19.57 -2.60
N ALA A 329 -14.12 20.49 -1.68
CA ALA A 329 -14.33 21.91 -1.98
C ALA A 329 -13.03 22.70 -2.14
N GLY A 330 -11.92 22.20 -1.60
CA GLY A 330 -10.59 22.81 -1.70
C GLY A 330 -9.86 22.53 -3.01
N GLY A 331 -10.42 21.72 -3.92
CA GLY A 331 -9.72 21.26 -5.13
C GLY A 331 -8.54 20.34 -4.84
N LEU A 332 -8.64 19.55 -3.76
CA LEU A 332 -7.60 18.64 -3.28
C LEU A 332 -8.01 17.16 -3.49
N TYR A 333 -8.97 16.87 -4.35
CA TYR A 333 -9.35 15.49 -4.63
C TYR A 333 -8.36 14.88 -5.63
N LYS A 334 -7.32 14.28 -5.09
CA LYS A 334 -6.30 13.52 -5.79
C LYS A 334 -5.87 12.39 -4.86
N GLU A 335 -5.51 11.24 -5.40
CA GLU A 335 -5.13 10.08 -4.59
C GLU A 335 -4.04 10.43 -3.57
N SER A 336 -3.02 11.17 -3.99
CA SER A 336 -1.92 11.64 -3.12
C SER A 336 -2.36 12.52 -1.94
N TYR A 337 -3.56 13.13 -1.97
CA TYR A 337 -4.10 13.99 -0.89
C TYR A 337 -5.18 13.31 -0.05
N LEU A 338 -5.71 12.16 -0.49
CA LEU A 338 -6.71 11.41 0.30
C LEU A 338 -6.16 10.93 1.64
N LYS A 339 -4.83 10.83 1.79
CA LYS A 339 -4.13 10.59 3.06
C LYS A 339 -4.52 11.58 4.17
N PHE A 340 -4.94 12.81 3.84
CA PHE A 340 -5.43 13.79 4.82
C PHE A 340 -6.73 13.38 5.51
N LEU A 341 -7.47 12.41 4.95
CA LEU A 341 -8.69 11.87 5.54
C LEU A 341 -8.42 10.89 6.71
N VAL A 342 -7.18 10.55 7.02
CA VAL A 342 -6.83 9.66 8.14
C VAL A 342 -7.38 10.17 9.48
N VAL A 343 -7.48 11.50 9.66
CA VAL A 343 -8.07 12.14 10.84
C VAL A 343 -9.55 11.81 11.04
N ALA A 344 -10.25 11.40 9.96
CA ALA A 344 -11.66 11.01 9.97
C ALA A 344 -11.88 9.53 10.34
N ALA A 345 -10.84 8.68 10.27
CA ALA A 345 -10.96 7.24 10.47
C ALA A 345 -11.35 6.86 11.91
N ALA A 346 -10.76 7.50 12.92
CA ALA A 346 -11.10 7.25 14.32
C ALA A 346 -12.54 7.69 14.66
N PRO A 347 -13.03 8.89 14.27
CA PRO A 347 -14.45 9.26 14.35
C PRO A 347 -15.38 8.30 13.60
N PHE A 348 -14.98 7.79 12.43
CA PHE A 348 -15.76 6.80 11.68
C PHE A 348 -15.92 5.50 12.48
N CYS A 349 -14.86 4.96 13.07
CA CYS A 349 -14.92 3.78 13.94
C CYS A 349 -15.83 4.00 15.16
N ILE A 350 -15.88 5.22 15.72
CA ILE A 350 -16.81 5.56 16.82
C ILE A 350 -18.27 5.47 16.34
N LEU A 351 -18.59 5.98 15.15
CA LEU A 351 -19.94 5.89 14.59
C LEU A 351 -20.34 4.46 14.24
N LEU A 352 -19.43 3.65 13.68
CA LEU A 352 -19.67 2.22 13.45
C LEU A 352 -20.01 1.50 14.76
N GLY A 353 -19.18 1.69 15.81
CA GLY A 353 -19.43 1.09 17.13
C GLY A 353 -20.75 1.55 17.74
N ARG A 354 -21.11 2.83 17.52
CA ARG A 354 -22.40 3.39 17.95
C ARG A 354 -23.58 2.80 17.16
N GLY A 355 -23.43 2.53 15.87
CA GLY A 355 -24.42 1.84 15.03
C GLY A 355 -24.72 0.44 15.53
N VAL A 356 -23.67 -0.34 15.82
CA VAL A 356 -23.81 -1.70 16.38
C VAL A 356 -24.56 -1.67 17.71
N THR A 357 -24.14 -0.84 18.68
CA THR A 357 -24.76 -0.78 20.02
C THR A 357 -26.15 -0.18 20.00
N GLY A 358 -26.43 0.75 19.11
CA GLY A 358 -27.76 1.35 18.97
C GLY A 358 -28.81 0.35 18.49
N PHE A 359 -28.43 -0.50 17.55
CA PHE A 359 -29.33 -1.59 17.11
C PHE A 359 -29.49 -2.66 18.18
N MET A 360 -28.40 -3.01 18.91
CA MET A 360 -28.50 -3.90 20.09
C MET A 360 -29.54 -3.39 21.09
N GLU A 361 -29.50 -2.11 21.45
CA GLU A 361 -30.48 -1.51 22.35
C GLU A 361 -31.91 -1.55 21.80
N ALA A 362 -32.08 -1.37 20.48
CA ALA A 362 -33.37 -1.47 19.82
C ALA A 362 -33.96 -2.90 19.96
N LEU A 363 -33.15 -3.94 19.75
CA LEU A 363 -33.52 -5.34 19.92
C LEU A 363 -33.88 -5.66 21.38
N GLU A 364 -33.07 -5.21 22.37
CA GLU A 364 -33.35 -5.38 23.79
C GLU A 364 -34.70 -4.73 24.19
N LYS A 365 -35.01 -3.55 23.61
CA LYS A 365 -36.28 -2.83 23.88
C LYS A 365 -37.50 -3.44 23.19
N ALA A 366 -37.36 -3.93 21.94
CA ALA A 366 -38.45 -4.56 21.18
C ALA A 366 -38.93 -5.86 21.85
N ALA A 367 -38.02 -6.67 22.35
CA ALA A 367 -38.33 -7.89 23.10
C ALA A 367 -39.10 -7.58 24.42
N TRP A 368 -38.72 -6.52 25.12
CA TRP A 368 -39.40 -6.03 26.31
C TRP A 368 -40.85 -5.62 26.04
N LYS A 369 -41.13 -4.83 24.98
CA LYS A 369 -42.49 -4.38 24.63
C LYS A 369 -43.41 -5.53 24.29
N LYS A 370 -42.95 -6.57 23.58
CA LYS A 370 -43.76 -7.76 23.28
C LYS A 370 -44.20 -8.52 24.54
N ARG A 371 -43.36 -8.58 25.55
CA ARG A 371 -43.66 -9.28 26.81
C ARG A 371 -44.60 -8.51 27.75
N SER A 372 -44.47 -7.18 27.81
CA SER A 372 -45.38 -6.33 28.61
C SER A 372 -46.75 -6.14 27.96
N ALA A 373 -46.88 -6.44 26.65
CA ALA A 373 -48.17 -6.44 25.94
C ALA A 373 -48.89 -7.79 25.94
N ALA A 374 -48.29 -8.88 26.51
CA ALA A 374 -48.98 -10.14 26.68
C ALA A 374 -50.09 -9.97 27.76
N PRO A 375 -51.36 -10.37 27.48
CA PRO A 375 -52.44 -10.16 28.39
C PRO A 375 -52.15 -10.88 29.72
N ALA A 376 -52.28 -10.14 30.83
CA ALA A 376 -52.25 -10.73 32.16
C ALA A 376 -53.34 -11.77 32.25
N VAL A 377 -52.98 -13.03 32.46
CA VAL A 377 -53.93 -14.10 32.77
C VAL A 377 -54.65 -13.68 34.04
N GLN A 378 -55.91 -13.22 33.89
CA GLN A 378 -56.83 -12.95 35.04
C GLN A 378 -57.07 -14.25 35.75
N SER A 379 -56.43 -14.48 36.91
CA SER A 379 -56.81 -15.48 37.86
C SER A 379 -58.15 -15.07 38.43
N GLY A 380 -59.20 -15.72 37.95
CA GLY A 380 -60.60 -15.54 38.44
C GLY A 380 -60.67 -15.76 39.94
N ARG A 381 -60.88 -14.71 40.68
CA ARG A 381 -61.37 -14.77 42.03
C ARG A 381 -62.90 -14.63 42.02
N ARG A 382 -63.60 -15.68 42.44
CA ARG A 382 -65.04 -15.75 42.66
C ARG A 382 -65.55 -14.60 43.56
N ARG A 383 -66.63 -13.93 43.11
CA ARG A 383 -67.35 -12.95 43.88
C ARG A 383 -68.03 -13.65 45.02
N GLY A 384 -67.76 -13.26 46.29
CA GLY A 384 -68.57 -13.49 47.48
C GLY A 384 -69.42 -12.26 47.78
N ALA A 385 -70.68 -12.45 48.06
CA ALA A 385 -71.69 -11.42 48.27
C ALA A 385 -71.48 -10.56 49.56
N PRO A 386 -72.08 -9.35 49.64
CA PRO A 386 -71.81 -8.40 50.73
C PRO A 386 -72.65 -8.64 51.98
N THR A 387 -72.06 -8.61 53.19
CA THR A 387 -72.77 -8.44 54.47
C THR A 387 -72.49 -7.05 55.03
N ARG A 388 -73.55 -6.43 55.51
CA ARG A 388 -73.78 -5.10 56.02
C ARG A 388 -73.16 -4.91 57.44
N GLY A 389 -72.53 -3.79 57.71
CA GLY A 389 -72.51 -3.08 59.00
C GLY A 389 -71.25 -3.19 59.85
N GLN A 390 -70.54 -2.12 59.97
CA GLN A 390 -70.03 -1.42 61.16
C GLN A 390 -69.03 -0.27 60.86
N PRO A 391 -68.84 0.63 61.82
CA PRO A 391 -68.52 2.02 61.57
C PRO A 391 -67.00 2.35 61.46
N ALA A 392 -66.76 3.52 60.93
CA ALA A 392 -65.44 4.13 60.69
C ALA A 392 -64.51 4.15 61.90
N LYS A 393 -63.31 3.68 61.76
CA LYS A 393 -62.12 4.00 62.60
C LYS A 393 -61.00 4.64 61.79
N ALA A 394 -60.37 5.60 62.41
CA ALA A 394 -59.36 6.54 62.01
C ALA A 394 -58.35 6.05 60.99
N ALA A 395 -57.98 6.95 60.07
CA ALA A 395 -56.92 6.83 59.04
C ALA A 395 -55.58 6.50 59.68
N ARG A 396 -54.98 5.38 59.32
CA ARG A 396 -53.55 5.10 59.46
C ARG A 396 -52.78 5.70 58.30
N PRO A 397 -51.57 6.23 58.51
CA PRO A 397 -50.79 6.75 57.43
C PRO A 397 -50.41 5.69 56.37
N ALA A 398 -50.53 6.05 55.10
CA ALA A 398 -50.22 5.20 53.95
C ALA A 398 -48.85 4.55 54.07
N ALA A 399 -48.83 3.22 54.14
CA ALA A 399 -47.60 2.45 54.02
C ALA A 399 -46.88 2.80 52.65
N ALA A 400 -45.65 3.18 52.73
CA ALA A 400 -44.80 3.42 51.51
C ALA A 400 -44.92 2.23 50.59
N GLN A 401 -45.31 2.48 49.35
CA GLN A 401 -45.23 1.49 48.26
C GLN A 401 -43.84 0.93 48.19
N PRO A 402 -43.64 -0.41 48.16
CA PRO A 402 -42.33 -0.98 47.99
C PRO A 402 -41.74 -0.45 46.68
N ALA A 403 -40.53 0.06 46.74
CA ALA A 403 -39.79 0.51 45.56
C ALA A 403 -39.87 -0.58 44.49
N ALA A 404 -40.32 -0.21 43.29
CA ALA A 404 -40.44 -1.14 42.17
C ALA A 404 -39.09 -1.86 41.95
N ALA A 405 -39.15 -3.18 41.98
CA ALA A 405 -37.99 -4.03 41.74
C ALA A 405 -37.33 -3.60 40.39
N PRO A 406 -36.00 -3.57 40.33
CA PRO A 406 -35.32 -3.18 39.11
C PRO A 406 -35.77 -4.10 37.95
N PRO A 407 -36.05 -3.56 36.77
CA PRO A 407 -36.61 -4.31 35.65
C PRO A 407 -35.71 -5.51 35.32
N VAL A 408 -36.30 -6.72 35.41
CA VAL A 408 -35.65 -7.97 35.00
C VAL A 408 -35.43 -7.88 33.48
N ARG A 409 -34.15 -7.80 33.03
CA ARG A 409 -33.83 -7.74 31.62
C ARG A 409 -34.21 -9.03 30.92
N ASP A 410 -34.94 -8.93 29.80
CA ASP A 410 -35.40 -10.09 29.01
C ASP A 410 -34.21 -10.88 28.45
N PRO A 411 -34.10 -12.20 28.75
CA PRO A 411 -33.02 -13.02 28.20
C PRO A 411 -33.03 -13.12 26.66
N VAL A 412 -34.23 -13.15 26.03
CA VAL A 412 -34.35 -13.26 24.55
C VAL A 412 -33.79 -12.02 23.87
N GLY A 413 -34.12 -10.82 24.34
CA GLY A 413 -33.59 -9.58 23.79
C GLY A 413 -32.04 -9.49 23.92
N ARG A 414 -31.48 -10.04 25.00
CA ARG A 414 -30.03 -10.13 25.20
C ARG A 414 -29.36 -11.08 24.20
N TRP A 415 -29.96 -12.26 23.97
CA TRP A 415 -29.42 -13.19 22.98
C TRP A 415 -29.45 -12.61 21.55
N LEU A 416 -30.57 -12.00 21.17
CA LEU A 416 -30.66 -11.31 19.86
C LEU A 416 -29.62 -10.19 19.70
N ALA A 417 -29.40 -9.41 20.77
CA ALA A 417 -28.36 -8.37 20.75
C ALA A 417 -26.93 -8.95 20.65
N LEU A 418 -26.66 -10.09 21.30
CA LEU A 418 -25.37 -10.77 21.19
C LEU A 418 -25.17 -11.40 19.80
N ILE A 419 -26.19 -12.00 19.21
CA ILE A 419 -26.15 -12.52 17.85
C ILE A 419 -25.88 -11.38 16.86
N TRP A 420 -26.57 -10.24 17.00
CA TRP A 420 -26.31 -9.06 16.17
C TRP A 420 -24.87 -8.56 16.31
N LEU A 421 -24.36 -8.48 17.54
CA LEU A 421 -22.96 -8.09 17.77
C LEU A 421 -22.00 -9.01 17.01
N LEU A 422 -22.19 -10.32 17.13
CA LEU A 422 -21.35 -11.29 16.43
C LEU A 422 -21.45 -11.12 14.91
N ILE A 423 -22.65 -10.99 14.35
CA ILE A 423 -22.87 -10.75 12.93
C ILE A 423 -22.16 -9.48 12.48
N ALA A 424 -22.35 -8.35 13.18
CA ALA A 424 -21.74 -7.08 12.82
C ALA A 424 -20.19 -7.14 12.87
N VAL A 425 -19.63 -7.79 13.89
CA VAL A 425 -18.19 -7.98 14.02
C VAL A 425 -17.64 -8.85 12.87
N VAL A 426 -18.30 -9.97 12.56
CA VAL A 426 -17.90 -10.87 11.47
C VAL A 426 -17.97 -10.16 10.12
N LEU A 427 -19.08 -9.49 9.82
CA LEU A 427 -19.28 -8.79 8.53
C LEU A 427 -18.29 -7.64 8.31
N VAL A 428 -17.87 -6.94 9.37
CA VAL A 428 -16.80 -5.93 9.27
C VAL A 428 -15.42 -6.59 9.14
N SER A 429 -15.19 -7.70 9.88
CA SER A 429 -13.88 -8.32 9.93
C SER A 429 -13.50 -9.07 8.64
N ILE A 430 -14.44 -9.64 7.91
CA ILE A 430 -14.14 -10.38 6.66
C ILE A 430 -13.41 -9.50 5.64
N PRO A 431 -13.99 -8.40 5.12
CA PRO A 431 -13.30 -7.57 4.13
C PRO A 431 -12.04 -6.91 4.70
N THR A 432 -12.05 -6.58 6.01
CA THR A 432 -10.89 -6.03 6.71
C THR A 432 -9.70 -7.00 6.70
N VAL A 433 -9.94 -8.29 7.00
CA VAL A 433 -8.89 -9.33 7.01
C VAL A 433 -8.41 -9.62 5.58
N GLN A 434 -9.30 -9.62 4.59
CA GLN A 434 -8.93 -9.78 3.18
C GLN A 434 -8.01 -8.63 2.73
N THR A 435 -8.38 -7.38 3.01
CA THR A 435 -7.54 -6.21 2.69
C THR A 435 -6.20 -6.23 3.43
N LEU A 436 -6.18 -6.60 4.72
CA LEU A 436 -4.92 -6.73 5.46
C LEU A 436 -4.06 -7.88 4.95
N ALA A 437 -4.66 -8.98 4.50
CA ALA A 437 -3.92 -10.09 3.89
C ALA A 437 -3.28 -9.64 2.56
N ALA A 438 -4.01 -8.91 1.71
CA ALA A 438 -3.44 -8.29 0.52
C ALA A 438 -2.30 -7.32 0.88
N TYR A 439 -2.52 -6.39 1.79
CA TYR A 439 -1.51 -5.43 2.23
C TYR A 439 -0.20 -6.07 2.72
N TYR A 440 -0.29 -7.19 3.45
CA TYR A 440 0.89 -7.84 4.02
C TYR A 440 1.57 -8.85 3.10
N PHE A 441 0.85 -9.44 2.14
CA PHE A 441 1.35 -10.63 1.43
C PHE A 441 1.20 -10.56 -0.09
N ASP A 442 0.42 -9.63 -0.65
CA ASP A 442 0.24 -9.50 -2.08
C ASP A 442 1.29 -8.56 -2.68
N PRO A 443 2.18 -9.05 -3.57
CA PRO A 443 3.16 -8.20 -4.24
C PRO A 443 2.54 -7.09 -5.10
N ALA A 444 1.32 -7.31 -5.65
CA ALA A 444 0.66 -6.35 -6.53
C ALA A 444 0.28 -5.03 -5.82
N VAL A 445 0.16 -5.04 -4.49
CA VAL A 445 -0.10 -3.83 -3.68
C VAL A 445 1.12 -3.40 -2.86
N ALA A 446 2.30 -3.93 -3.18
CA ALA A 446 3.55 -3.53 -2.55
C ALA A 446 3.91 -2.08 -2.91
N ARG A 447 4.63 -1.41 -2.01
CA ARG A 447 5.20 -0.08 -2.26
C ARG A 447 6.38 -0.15 -3.21
N ASP A 448 6.87 1.00 -3.64
CA ASP A 448 8.06 1.15 -4.49
C ASP A 448 9.27 0.42 -3.90
N ASN A 449 10.01 -0.31 -4.74
CA ASN A 449 11.11 -1.18 -4.28
C ASN A 449 12.48 -0.54 -4.49
N TYR A 450 12.72 0.66 -3.92
CA TYR A 450 14.04 1.33 -4.01
C TYR A 450 15.19 0.48 -3.45
N ARG A 451 14.94 -0.30 -2.39
CA ARG A 451 15.93 -1.25 -1.85
C ARG A 451 16.38 -2.28 -2.89
N GLY A 452 15.42 -2.88 -3.59
CA GLY A 452 15.70 -3.87 -4.63
C GLY A 452 16.43 -3.26 -5.82
N MET A 453 16.00 -2.08 -6.30
CA MET A 453 16.67 -1.37 -7.41
C MET A 453 18.10 -0.96 -7.05
N ALA A 454 18.33 -0.40 -5.87
CA ALA A 454 19.67 -0.04 -5.41
C ALA A 454 20.58 -1.26 -5.25
N ALA A 455 20.07 -2.35 -4.68
CA ALA A 455 20.81 -3.60 -4.55
C ALA A 455 21.17 -4.19 -5.92
N TYR A 456 20.24 -4.17 -6.88
CA TYR A 456 20.48 -4.63 -8.24
C TYR A 456 21.57 -3.78 -8.91
N ILE A 457 21.46 -2.44 -8.88
CA ILE A 457 22.47 -1.54 -9.46
C ILE A 457 23.85 -1.76 -8.80
N THR A 458 23.90 -1.93 -7.48
CA THR A 458 25.15 -2.23 -6.76
C THR A 458 25.76 -3.55 -7.22
N ALA A 459 24.92 -4.54 -7.56
CA ALA A 459 25.37 -5.86 -7.99
C ALA A 459 25.85 -5.93 -9.43
N VAL A 460 25.25 -5.16 -10.36
CA VAL A 460 25.52 -5.24 -11.79
C VAL A 460 26.27 -4.03 -12.35
N GLY A 461 26.23 -2.89 -11.66
CA GLY A 461 26.78 -1.61 -12.12
C GLY A 461 28.30 -1.67 -12.28
N ARG A 462 28.78 -1.13 -13.37
CA ARG A 462 30.21 -1.02 -13.72
C ARG A 462 30.72 0.38 -13.38
N PRO A 463 32.03 0.57 -13.14
CA PRO A 463 32.57 1.87 -12.70
C PRO A 463 32.22 3.07 -13.58
N ASP A 464 32.01 2.81 -14.90
CA ASP A 464 31.72 3.84 -15.88
C ASP A 464 30.22 4.05 -16.15
N ASP A 465 29.33 3.30 -15.49
CA ASP A 465 27.88 3.43 -15.62
C ASP A 465 27.35 4.64 -14.83
N ALA A 466 26.09 5.02 -15.06
CA ALA A 466 25.43 6.10 -14.34
C ALA A 466 23.95 5.80 -14.03
N ILE A 467 23.40 6.58 -13.09
CA ILE A 467 22.02 6.46 -12.63
C ILE A 467 21.29 7.77 -12.93
N ILE A 468 20.10 7.68 -13.53
CA ILE A 468 19.21 8.81 -13.82
C ILE A 468 17.94 8.67 -12.93
N LEU A 469 17.70 9.67 -12.12
CA LEU A 469 16.46 9.83 -11.36
C LEU A 469 15.54 10.83 -12.07
N ASN A 470 14.56 10.34 -12.75
CA ASN A 470 13.50 11.14 -13.36
C ASN A 470 12.26 11.10 -12.45
N ALA A 471 12.25 11.88 -11.52
CA ALA A 471 12.25 13.10 -10.83
C ALA A 471 13.39 13.24 -9.77
N PRO A 472 13.99 14.41 -9.60
CA PRO A 472 15.04 14.65 -8.59
C PRO A 472 14.60 14.41 -7.13
N GLY A 473 13.30 14.52 -6.83
CA GLY A 473 12.73 14.25 -5.49
C GLY A 473 12.83 12.81 -5.01
N GLN A 474 13.30 11.89 -5.84
CA GLN A 474 13.61 10.51 -5.45
C GLN A 474 14.99 10.35 -4.79
N ARG A 475 15.85 11.38 -4.88
CA ARG A 475 17.26 11.30 -4.46
C ARG A 475 17.38 10.84 -3.01
N GLU A 476 16.61 11.39 -2.09
CA GLU A 476 16.69 11.09 -0.67
C GLU A 476 16.38 9.62 -0.34
N VAL A 477 15.38 9.02 -1.00
CA VAL A 477 15.06 7.61 -0.77
C VAL A 477 16.05 6.70 -1.47
N PHE A 478 16.51 7.07 -2.66
CA PHE A 478 17.50 6.29 -3.39
C PHE A 478 18.84 6.24 -2.67
N GLU A 479 19.37 7.40 -2.24
CA GLU A 479 20.63 7.51 -1.49
C GLU A 479 20.58 6.88 -0.09
N TYR A 480 19.39 6.64 0.48
CA TYR A 480 19.26 5.84 1.72
C TYR A 480 19.65 4.37 1.51
N TYR A 481 19.43 3.82 0.30
CA TYR A 481 19.76 2.44 -0.03
C TYR A 481 21.02 2.27 -0.86
N TYR A 482 21.43 3.31 -1.57
CA TYR A 482 22.56 3.28 -2.49
C TYR A 482 23.72 4.11 -1.96
N ASP A 483 24.81 3.43 -1.62
CA ASP A 483 26.09 4.01 -1.21
C ASP A 483 27.23 3.70 -2.21
N GLY A 484 26.85 3.20 -3.41
CA GLY A 484 27.78 2.80 -4.45
C GLY A 484 28.46 3.99 -5.15
N PRO A 485 29.47 3.70 -6.01
CA PRO A 485 30.33 4.71 -6.61
C PRO A 485 29.76 5.38 -7.86
N LEU A 486 28.62 4.89 -8.42
CA LEU A 486 28.12 5.44 -9.68
C LEU A 486 27.53 6.85 -9.49
N PRO A 487 27.76 7.76 -10.44
CA PRO A 487 27.16 9.09 -10.38
C PRO A 487 25.64 9.02 -10.54
N VAL A 488 24.94 9.87 -9.76
CA VAL A 488 23.47 9.96 -9.74
C VAL A 488 23.04 11.33 -10.25
N TYR A 489 22.31 11.34 -11.35
CA TYR A 489 21.79 12.53 -12.01
C TYR A 489 20.27 12.64 -11.77
N GLY A 490 19.81 13.78 -11.25
CA GLY A 490 18.37 14.05 -11.10
C GLY A 490 17.89 14.94 -12.24
N LEU A 491 17.09 14.41 -13.17
CA LEU A 491 16.64 15.13 -14.35
C LEU A 491 15.11 15.05 -14.52
N PRO A 492 14.46 16.12 -15.02
CA PRO A 492 14.96 17.49 -15.23
C PRO A 492 15.30 18.18 -13.89
N GLU A 493 16.35 18.99 -13.85
CA GLU A 493 16.79 19.68 -12.62
C GLU A 493 15.80 20.76 -12.15
N GLN A 494 15.07 21.37 -13.08
CA GLN A 494 14.20 22.52 -12.83
C GLN A 494 12.73 22.16 -13.02
N ARG A 495 11.84 22.87 -12.31
CA ARG A 495 10.38 22.84 -12.52
C ARG A 495 9.87 24.28 -12.76
N PRO A 496 9.25 24.57 -13.92
CA PRO A 496 9.02 23.70 -15.08
C PRO A 496 10.36 23.25 -15.72
N PRO A 497 10.38 22.10 -16.44
CA PRO A 497 11.56 21.60 -17.12
C PRO A 497 12.08 22.58 -18.18
N ASP A 498 13.40 22.74 -18.22
CA ASP A 498 14.10 23.35 -19.36
C ASP A 498 14.52 22.23 -20.33
N ALA A 499 13.79 22.11 -21.44
CA ALA A 499 13.98 21.02 -22.38
C ALA A 499 15.36 21.05 -23.05
N GLU A 500 15.84 22.24 -23.45
CA GLU A 500 17.14 22.38 -24.14
C GLU A 500 18.29 22.02 -23.18
N ALA A 501 18.26 22.55 -21.96
CA ALA A 501 19.26 22.24 -20.96
C ALA A 501 19.23 20.75 -20.55
N THR A 502 18.05 20.14 -20.41
CA THR A 502 17.90 18.73 -20.06
C THR A 502 18.45 17.83 -21.17
N VAL A 503 18.12 18.09 -22.43
CA VAL A 503 18.65 17.34 -23.58
C VAL A 503 20.16 17.45 -23.69
N ALA A 504 20.73 18.67 -23.50
CA ALA A 504 22.17 18.87 -23.52
C ALA A 504 22.89 18.05 -22.41
N GLN A 505 22.32 17.99 -21.21
CA GLN A 505 22.83 17.18 -20.10
C GLN A 505 22.74 15.67 -20.42
N LEU A 506 21.60 15.20 -20.94
CA LEU A 506 21.43 13.80 -21.34
C LEU A 506 22.44 13.37 -22.40
N ALA A 507 22.65 14.20 -23.42
CA ALA A 507 23.62 13.92 -24.46
C ALA A 507 25.06 13.81 -23.91
N GLU A 508 25.44 14.66 -22.94
CA GLU A 508 26.75 14.59 -22.29
C GLU A 508 26.85 13.34 -21.37
N ILE A 509 25.81 13.01 -20.59
CA ILE A 509 25.77 11.80 -19.75
C ILE A 509 25.90 10.55 -20.62
N ALA A 510 25.11 10.45 -21.69
CA ALA A 510 25.13 9.30 -22.60
C ALA A 510 26.48 9.12 -23.31
N ARG A 511 27.20 10.21 -23.58
CA ARG A 511 28.54 10.16 -24.16
C ARG A 511 29.62 9.66 -23.18
N GLN A 512 29.44 9.90 -21.88
CA GLN A 512 30.41 9.54 -20.84
C GLN A 512 30.16 8.14 -20.24
N HIS A 513 28.92 7.64 -20.26
CA HIS A 513 28.52 6.44 -19.57
C HIS A 513 27.94 5.40 -20.53
N PRO A 514 28.49 4.16 -20.58
CA PRO A 514 28.05 3.11 -21.52
C PRO A 514 26.70 2.49 -21.15
N HIS A 515 26.32 2.52 -19.85
CA HIS A 515 25.01 2.06 -19.40
C HIS A 515 24.39 3.08 -18.46
N LEU A 516 23.06 3.22 -18.56
CA LEU A 516 22.25 4.12 -17.75
C LEU A 516 21.12 3.33 -17.06
N TYR A 517 21.01 3.48 -15.75
CA TYR A 517 19.92 2.95 -14.94
C TYR A 517 18.94 4.07 -14.66
N GLY A 518 17.75 4.02 -15.26
CA GLY A 518 16.71 5.03 -15.10
C GLY A 518 15.66 4.61 -14.06
N LEU A 519 15.37 5.50 -13.11
CA LEU A 519 14.25 5.37 -12.17
C LEU A 519 13.24 6.46 -12.51
N LEU A 520 12.13 6.07 -13.16
CA LEU A 520 11.08 6.96 -13.63
C LEU A 520 9.90 6.93 -12.64
N TRP A 521 9.66 8.07 -11.97
CA TRP A 521 8.62 8.19 -10.95
C TRP A 521 7.91 9.53 -11.07
N ALA A 522 6.57 9.54 -10.98
CA ALA A 522 5.75 10.75 -11.05
C ALA A 522 6.12 11.66 -12.24
N THR A 523 6.40 11.07 -13.40
CA THR A 523 6.85 11.77 -14.61
C THR A 523 5.81 12.78 -15.11
N ASP A 524 4.51 12.49 -14.96
CA ASP A 524 3.41 13.43 -15.26
C ASP A 524 3.56 14.79 -14.55
N GLU A 525 4.23 14.81 -13.38
CA GLU A 525 4.44 16.03 -12.59
C GLU A 525 5.85 16.62 -12.78
N SER A 526 6.86 15.77 -12.95
CA SER A 526 8.27 16.17 -12.99
C SER A 526 8.76 16.41 -14.39
N ASP A 527 8.28 15.63 -15.36
CA ASP A 527 8.68 15.66 -16.77
C ASP A 527 7.44 15.43 -17.68
N PRO A 528 6.43 16.30 -17.64
CA PRO A 528 5.16 16.11 -18.36
C PRO A 528 5.30 16.10 -19.88
N GLN A 529 6.45 16.46 -20.40
CA GLN A 529 6.78 16.41 -21.82
C GLN A 529 7.61 15.17 -22.18
N HIS A 530 7.87 14.29 -21.22
CA HIS A 530 8.67 13.06 -21.38
C HIS A 530 10.05 13.32 -22.03
N ILE A 531 10.69 14.44 -21.67
CA ILE A 531 11.98 14.89 -22.29
C ILE A 531 13.05 13.84 -22.04
N VAL A 532 13.16 13.32 -20.81
CA VAL A 532 14.21 12.37 -20.44
C VAL A 532 14.00 11.04 -21.14
N GLU A 533 12.82 10.45 -21.00
CA GLU A 533 12.51 9.14 -21.58
C GLU A 533 12.51 9.20 -23.11
N GLY A 534 11.81 10.16 -23.73
CA GLY A 534 11.72 10.28 -25.17
C GLY A 534 13.08 10.52 -25.84
N TRP A 535 13.98 11.28 -25.19
CA TRP A 535 15.34 11.44 -25.69
C TRP A 535 16.12 10.13 -25.60
N LEU A 536 16.07 9.41 -24.48
CA LEU A 536 16.77 8.13 -24.29
C LEU A 536 16.24 7.06 -25.26
N ASP A 537 14.92 6.97 -25.46
CA ASP A 537 14.30 6.01 -26.36
C ASP A 537 14.69 6.21 -27.84
N THR A 538 15.07 7.44 -28.21
CA THR A 538 15.50 7.75 -29.58
C THR A 538 17.02 7.70 -29.77
N HIS A 539 17.83 7.91 -28.71
CA HIS A 539 19.29 8.05 -28.82
C HIS A 539 20.08 6.95 -28.10
N ALA A 540 19.40 6.06 -27.35
CA ALA A 540 20.03 4.94 -26.66
C ALA A 540 19.33 3.62 -26.99
N TYR A 541 19.81 2.53 -26.42
CA TYR A 541 19.31 1.17 -26.62
C TYR A 541 18.63 0.69 -25.32
N LYS A 542 17.31 0.80 -25.25
CA LYS A 542 16.53 0.32 -24.09
C LYS A 542 16.68 -1.19 -24.01
N ALA A 543 17.13 -1.69 -22.85
CA ALA A 543 17.37 -3.11 -22.64
C ALA A 543 16.34 -3.76 -21.72
N THR A 544 15.86 -3.04 -20.68
CA THR A 544 14.80 -3.51 -19.79
C THR A 544 13.86 -2.37 -19.43
N ASP A 545 12.61 -2.73 -19.13
CA ASP A 545 11.56 -1.81 -18.66
C ASP A 545 10.63 -2.58 -17.74
N THR A 546 10.72 -2.34 -16.43
CA THR A 546 9.99 -3.07 -15.41
C THR A 546 9.40 -2.15 -14.35
N TRP A 547 8.20 -2.45 -13.87
CA TRP A 547 7.58 -1.74 -12.76
C TRP A 547 8.03 -2.33 -11.42
N GLN A 548 8.46 -1.44 -10.51
CA GLN A 548 8.83 -1.76 -9.14
C GLN A 548 7.95 -0.94 -8.17
N GLY A 549 6.71 -1.35 -7.98
CA GLY A 549 5.66 -0.51 -7.40
C GLY A 549 5.20 0.55 -8.41
N ASN A 550 5.30 1.84 -8.05
CA ASN A 550 4.98 2.97 -8.93
C ASN A 550 6.22 3.56 -9.64
N VAL A 551 7.38 2.93 -9.51
CA VAL A 551 8.62 3.34 -10.20
C VAL A 551 8.84 2.41 -11.39
N ARG A 552 9.00 2.98 -12.58
CA ARG A 552 9.52 2.23 -13.73
C ARG A 552 11.04 2.21 -13.63
N PHE A 553 11.60 1.02 -13.58
CA PHE A 553 13.03 0.78 -13.62
C PHE A 553 13.42 0.37 -15.01
N VAL A 554 14.20 1.23 -15.68
CA VAL A 554 14.61 1.05 -17.06
C VAL A 554 16.13 1.00 -17.15
N THR A 555 16.65 0.19 -18.06
CA THR A 555 18.10 0.17 -18.35
C THR A 555 18.34 0.46 -19.81
N TYR A 556 19.34 1.29 -20.07
CA TYR A 556 19.78 1.65 -21.42
C TYR A 556 21.26 1.34 -21.59
N ALA A 557 21.65 0.85 -22.78
CA ALA A 557 22.99 0.97 -23.25
C ALA A 557 23.11 2.22 -24.14
N THR A 558 24.17 2.99 -23.98
CA THR A 558 24.40 4.19 -24.81
C THR A 558 25.28 3.87 -25.98
N GLN A 559 25.07 4.60 -27.05
CA GLN A 559 25.80 4.40 -28.27
C GLN A 559 27.26 4.93 -28.15
N GLN A 560 28.21 4.03 -28.33
CA GLN A 560 29.57 4.41 -28.67
C GLN A 560 29.84 3.96 -30.11
N ASP A 561 29.85 4.92 -31.06
CA ASP A 561 30.20 4.69 -32.47
C ASP A 561 29.37 3.67 -33.26
N SER A 562 28.00 3.72 -33.20
CA SER A 562 27.15 2.83 -34.02
C SER A 562 27.36 2.99 -35.52
N ASP A 563 27.88 4.11 -35.99
CA ASP A 563 28.25 4.33 -37.39
C ASP A 563 29.40 3.42 -37.84
N ALA A 564 30.20 2.91 -36.91
CA ALA A 564 31.30 1.98 -37.17
C ALA A 564 30.83 0.51 -37.22
N TRP A 565 29.59 0.19 -36.85
CA TRP A 565 29.10 -1.19 -36.88
C TRP A 565 28.90 -1.69 -38.33
N PRO A 566 29.27 -2.94 -38.61
CA PRO A 566 29.03 -3.52 -39.93
C PRO A 566 27.51 -3.63 -40.20
N ARG A 567 27.02 -2.82 -41.16
CA ARG A 567 25.64 -2.92 -41.62
C ARG A 567 25.50 -4.16 -42.53
N GLN A 568 24.44 -4.94 -42.28
CA GLN A 568 24.11 -6.11 -43.08
C GLN A 568 22.81 -5.81 -43.83
N GLU A 569 22.82 -6.05 -45.15
CA GLU A 569 21.62 -5.96 -45.97
C GLU A 569 20.73 -7.15 -45.70
N ALA A 570 19.43 -6.91 -45.53
CA ALA A 570 18.40 -7.93 -45.29
C ALA A 570 17.38 -7.97 -46.43
N ASP A 571 16.76 -6.86 -46.79
CA ASP A 571 15.72 -6.69 -47.81
C ASP A 571 14.59 -7.77 -47.69
N ILE A 572 14.14 -7.99 -46.45
CA ILE A 572 13.14 -9.04 -46.15
C ILE A 572 11.81 -8.37 -45.82
N ALA A 573 10.79 -8.65 -46.63
CA ALA A 573 9.42 -8.17 -46.43
C ALA A 573 8.67 -9.00 -45.37
N LEU A 574 7.80 -8.32 -44.60
CA LEU A 574 6.84 -8.88 -43.64
C LEU A 574 5.42 -8.55 -44.16
N ASP A 575 4.67 -9.54 -44.63
CA ASP A 575 3.31 -9.45 -45.20
C ASP A 575 3.09 -8.27 -46.18
N ASP A 576 4.11 -7.92 -46.96
CA ASP A 576 4.12 -6.77 -47.89
C ASP A 576 3.75 -5.42 -47.26
N GLN A 577 3.80 -5.29 -45.94
CA GLN A 577 3.50 -4.05 -45.21
C GLN A 577 4.74 -3.29 -44.82
N VAL A 578 5.74 -4.01 -44.30
CA VAL A 578 7.00 -3.47 -43.80
C VAL A 578 8.13 -4.38 -44.21
N SER A 579 9.29 -3.82 -44.59
CA SER A 579 10.50 -4.60 -44.85
C SER A 579 11.64 -4.19 -43.90
N LEU A 580 12.46 -5.16 -43.51
CA LEU A 580 13.76 -4.91 -42.87
C LEU A 580 14.80 -4.70 -43.98
N THR A 581 15.25 -3.46 -44.16
CA THR A 581 16.22 -3.13 -45.21
C THR A 581 17.64 -3.48 -44.79
N THR A 582 18.05 -3.01 -43.62
CA THR A 582 19.38 -3.30 -43.08
C THR A 582 19.31 -3.48 -41.55
N TYR A 583 20.30 -4.16 -40.99
CA TYR A 583 20.52 -4.19 -39.54
C TYR A 583 22.00 -4.10 -39.18
N ALA A 584 22.31 -3.69 -37.96
CA ALA A 584 23.65 -3.65 -37.41
C ALA A 584 23.67 -4.11 -35.96
N LEU A 585 24.70 -4.85 -35.58
CA LEU A 585 24.93 -5.36 -34.24
C LEU A 585 26.20 -4.76 -33.64
N SER A 586 26.18 -4.42 -32.36
CA SER A 586 27.39 -3.98 -31.65
C SER A 586 28.48 -5.06 -31.61
N SER A 587 28.08 -6.32 -31.46
CA SER A 587 28.97 -7.47 -31.46
C SER A 587 28.17 -8.76 -31.76
N ARG A 588 28.86 -9.77 -32.26
CA ARG A 588 28.34 -11.14 -32.33
C ARG A 588 28.83 -12.02 -31.18
N GLU A 589 29.59 -11.47 -30.26
CA GLU A 589 30.02 -12.08 -29.01
C GLU A 589 29.66 -11.16 -27.85
N VAL A 590 29.03 -11.72 -26.80
CA VAL A 590 28.51 -11.00 -25.63
C VAL A 590 28.68 -11.86 -24.40
N GLU A 591 28.90 -11.27 -23.24
CA GLU A 591 28.91 -12.00 -21.96
C GLU A 591 27.49 -12.07 -21.36
N SER A 592 27.24 -13.10 -20.55
CA SER A 592 26.04 -13.18 -19.70
C SER A 592 26.00 -11.97 -18.73
N GLY A 593 24.92 -11.22 -18.74
CA GLY A 593 24.75 -9.97 -18.00
C GLY A 593 24.98 -8.69 -18.82
N ASP A 594 25.45 -8.80 -20.06
CA ASP A 594 25.64 -7.65 -20.97
C ASP A 594 24.38 -7.32 -21.77
N VAL A 595 24.39 -6.12 -22.36
CA VAL A 595 23.36 -5.69 -23.29
C VAL A 595 23.89 -5.82 -24.72
N LEU A 596 23.26 -6.70 -25.52
CA LEU A 596 23.46 -6.73 -26.96
C LEU A 596 22.70 -5.57 -27.61
N GLN A 597 23.43 -4.68 -28.32
CA GLN A 597 22.82 -3.53 -28.98
C GLN A 597 22.59 -3.86 -30.46
N LEU A 598 21.37 -3.58 -30.92
CA LEU A 598 20.90 -3.86 -32.27
C LEU A 598 20.20 -2.64 -32.85
N GLN A 599 20.58 -2.23 -34.08
CA GLN A 599 19.88 -1.23 -34.88
C GLN A 599 19.17 -1.91 -36.03
N LEU A 600 17.85 -1.70 -36.17
CA LEU A 600 17.02 -2.21 -37.25
C LEU A 600 16.57 -1.03 -38.12
N ALA A 601 16.71 -1.13 -39.43
CA ALA A 601 16.20 -0.16 -40.39
C ALA A 601 14.94 -0.74 -41.08
N TRP A 602 13.78 -0.31 -40.57
CA TRP A 602 12.50 -0.70 -41.14
C TRP A 602 12.07 0.25 -42.23
N GLN A 603 11.53 -0.26 -43.32
CA GLN A 603 10.90 0.51 -44.38
C GLN A 603 9.44 0.13 -44.51
N ALA A 604 8.56 1.12 -44.54
CA ALA A 604 7.14 0.90 -44.83
C ALA A 604 6.94 0.71 -46.33
N GLU A 605 6.35 -0.41 -46.72
CA GLU A 605 5.95 -0.67 -48.13
C GLU A 605 4.60 0.00 -48.42
N GLN A 606 3.73 0.05 -47.44
CA GLN A 606 2.45 0.76 -47.42
C GLN A 606 2.24 1.35 -46.02
N VAL A 607 1.19 2.15 -45.82
CA VAL A 607 0.80 2.59 -44.48
C VAL A 607 0.30 1.39 -43.69
N PRO A 608 0.96 0.96 -42.60
CA PRO A 608 0.50 -0.18 -41.82
C PRO A 608 -0.88 0.03 -41.22
N GLU A 609 -1.69 -1.04 -41.18
CA GLU A 609 -3.09 -0.98 -40.75
C GLU A 609 -3.23 -0.81 -39.24
N THR A 610 -2.23 -1.24 -38.46
CA THR A 610 -2.23 -1.20 -37.01
C THR A 610 -0.85 -0.79 -36.47
N ASP A 611 -0.77 -0.49 -35.16
CA ASP A 611 0.49 -0.22 -34.48
C ASP A 611 1.13 -1.55 -34.05
N TYR A 612 2.06 -2.02 -34.90
CA TYR A 612 2.81 -3.25 -34.65
C TYR A 612 3.86 -3.07 -33.55
N THR A 613 4.07 -4.13 -32.80
CA THR A 613 5.17 -4.27 -31.84
C THR A 613 6.33 -5.03 -32.50
N VAL A 614 7.53 -4.47 -32.42
CA VAL A 614 8.76 -5.15 -32.82
C VAL A 614 9.18 -6.09 -31.71
N PHE A 615 9.46 -7.34 -32.04
CA PHE A 615 10.13 -8.28 -31.14
C PHE A 615 11.54 -8.57 -31.63
N VAL A 616 12.46 -8.74 -30.68
CA VAL A 616 13.78 -9.29 -30.91
C VAL A 616 14.01 -10.37 -29.88
N GLN A 617 14.38 -11.58 -30.32
CA GLN A 617 14.49 -12.74 -29.45
C GLN A 617 15.81 -13.47 -29.69
N LEU A 618 16.44 -13.89 -28.59
CA LEU A 618 17.60 -14.78 -28.60
C LEU A 618 17.12 -16.19 -28.25
N LEU A 619 17.30 -17.13 -29.17
CA LEU A 619 16.80 -18.50 -29.07
C LEU A 619 17.94 -19.48 -28.82
N ASP A 620 17.70 -20.46 -27.94
CA ASP A 620 18.59 -21.61 -27.79
C ASP A 620 18.40 -22.61 -28.97
N GLN A 621 19.19 -23.67 -28.95
CA GLN A 621 19.13 -24.68 -30.02
C GLN A 621 17.84 -25.54 -30.02
N ARG A 622 17.01 -25.42 -28.96
CA ARG A 622 15.66 -26.02 -28.88
C ARG A 622 14.57 -25.03 -29.31
N ASN A 623 14.96 -23.85 -29.84
CA ASN A 623 14.09 -22.72 -30.15
C ASN A 623 13.34 -22.16 -28.92
N GLN A 624 13.90 -22.31 -27.74
CA GLN A 624 13.38 -21.63 -26.55
C GLN A 624 13.95 -20.21 -26.46
N VAL A 625 13.09 -19.25 -26.10
CA VAL A 625 13.48 -17.85 -25.90
C VAL A 625 14.29 -17.75 -24.61
N VAL A 626 15.53 -17.30 -24.71
CA VAL A 626 16.45 -17.10 -23.59
C VAL A 626 16.53 -15.63 -23.18
N ALA A 627 16.46 -14.72 -24.16
CA ALA A 627 16.37 -13.29 -23.96
C ALA A 627 15.45 -12.68 -25.02
N GLN A 628 14.73 -11.64 -24.64
CA GLN A 628 13.86 -10.92 -25.59
C GLN A 628 13.69 -9.46 -25.21
N HIS A 629 13.35 -8.65 -26.21
CA HIS A 629 12.89 -7.29 -26.05
C HIS A 629 11.76 -7.01 -27.05
N ASP A 630 10.56 -6.80 -26.53
CA ASP A 630 9.35 -6.51 -27.30
C ASP A 630 8.87 -5.10 -26.95
N ALA A 631 8.82 -4.21 -27.94
CA ALA A 631 8.30 -2.86 -27.78
C ALA A 631 7.86 -2.28 -29.13
N PRO A 632 6.94 -1.30 -29.18
CA PRO A 632 6.69 -0.53 -30.39
C PRO A 632 7.99 0.13 -30.91
N PRO A 633 8.10 0.49 -32.20
CA PRO A 633 9.28 1.15 -32.74
C PRO A 633 9.65 2.40 -31.94
N LEU A 634 10.96 2.53 -31.59
CA LEU A 634 11.49 3.57 -30.73
C LEU A 634 10.69 3.72 -29.42
N SER A 635 10.33 2.59 -28.79
CA SER A 635 9.52 2.52 -27.56
C SER A 635 8.16 3.23 -27.64
N GLY A 636 7.61 3.42 -28.88
CA GLY A 636 6.32 4.07 -29.12
C GLY A 636 6.40 5.51 -29.62
N GLU A 637 7.58 6.13 -29.71
CA GLU A 637 7.77 7.47 -30.27
C GLU A 637 7.45 7.54 -31.79
N ARG A 638 7.50 6.39 -32.47
CA ARG A 638 7.22 6.27 -33.90
C ARG A 638 6.28 5.09 -34.21
N PRO A 639 5.00 5.17 -33.83
CA PRO A 639 4.03 4.10 -34.10
C PRO A 639 3.92 3.79 -35.61
N THR A 640 3.80 2.51 -35.96
CA THR A 640 3.83 2.07 -37.38
C THR A 640 2.68 2.63 -38.21
N SER A 641 1.50 2.86 -37.64
CA SER A 641 0.36 3.48 -38.33
C SER A 641 0.62 4.92 -38.83
N GLY A 642 1.67 5.57 -38.30
CA GLY A 642 2.12 6.90 -38.73
C GLY A 642 3.16 6.89 -39.86
N TRP A 643 3.67 5.70 -40.29
CA TRP A 643 4.72 5.61 -41.30
C TRP A 643 4.20 5.86 -42.72
N GLN A 644 5.05 6.43 -43.56
CA GLN A 644 4.71 6.67 -44.96
C GLN A 644 5.41 5.65 -45.86
N PRO A 645 4.78 5.25 -47.00
CA PRO A 645 5.43 4.34 -47.95
C PRO A 645 6.81 4.86 -48.40
N GLY A 646 7.82 3.99 -48.33
CA GLY A 646 9.20 4.31 -48.62
C GLY A 646 9.98 5.02 -47.51
N GLU A 647 9.34 5.34 -46.38
CA GLU A 647 10.01 5.90 -45.21
C GLU A 647 10.84 4.84 -44.49
N ILE A 648 12.07 5.18 -44.12
CA ILE A 648 12.97 4.34 -43.33
C ILE A 648 12.97 4.83 -41.89
N VAL A 649 12.64 3.93 -40.96
CA VAL A 649 12.66 4.19 -39.51
C VAL A 649 13.78 3.38 -38.88
N LEU A 650 14.72 4.06 -38.25
CA LEU A 650 15.82 3.42 -37.49
C LEU A 650 15.30 3.12 -36.08
N ASP A 651 15.31 1.87 -35.68
CA ASP A 651 14.82 1.39 -34.40
C ASP A 651 15.98 0.77 -33.60
N ASN A 652 16.31 1.40 -32.46
CA ASN A 652 17.42 0.99 -31.61
C ASN A 652 16.88 0.04 -30.52
N ARG A 653 17.48 -1.16 -30.43
CA ARG A 653 17.08 -2.21 -29.47
C ARG A 653 18.25 -2.65 -28.61
N GLY A 654 18.05 -2.67 -27.29
CA GLY A 654 18.93 -3.36 -26.36
C GLY A 654 18.31 -4.70 -25.96
N ILE A 655 19.11 -5.74 -25.87
CA ILE A 655 18.69 -7.05 -25.38
C ILE A 655 19.60 -7.40 -24.21
N LEU A 656 19.08 -7.35 -22.99
CA LEU A 656 19.83 -7.82 -21.84
C LEU A 656 19.98 -9.34 -21.94
N ILE A 657 21.21 -9.83 -21.99
CA ILE A 657 21.50 -11.27 -21.86
C ILE A 657 21.38 -11.60 -20.37
N PRO A 658 20.37 -12.37 -19.95
CA PRO A 658 20.12 -12.58 -18.52
C PRO A 658 21.35 -13.13 -17.80
N PRO A 659 21.73 -12.60 -16.61
CA PRO A 659 22.81 -13.16 -15.82
C PRO A 659 22.61 -14.66 -15.56
N GLY A 660 23.68 -15.45 -15.76
CA GLY A 660 23.64 -16.90 -15.66
C GLY A 660 23.22 -17.63 -16.95
N THR A 661 22.99 -16.93 -18.07
CA THR A 661 22.79 -17.58 -19.36
C THR A 661 24.01 -18.45 -19.69
N ALA A 662 23.78 -19.70 -20.06
CA ALA A 662 24.85 -20.66 -20.33
C ALA A 662 25.70 -20.21 -21.53
N PRO A 663 27.01 -20.42 -21.53
CA PRO A 663 27.86 -20.16 -22.68
C PRO A 663 27.48 -21.06 -23.88
N GLY A 664 27.40 -20.44 -25.08
CA GLY A 664 27.02 -21.19 -26.30
C GLY A 664 26.65 -20.27 -27.46
N ASP A 665 26.27 -20.87 -28.58
CA ASP A 665 25.78 -20.17 -29.75
C ASP A 665 24.24 -20.14 -29.74
N TYR A 666 23.67 -18.94 -29.87
CA TYR A 666 22.25 -18.64 -29.83
C TYR A 666 21.83 -18.00 -31.14
N ARG A 667 20.60 -18.27 -31.57
CA ARG A 667 20.05 -17.69 -32.80
C ARG A 667 19.31 -16.39 -32.47
N LEU A 668 19.64 -15.30 -33.13
CA LEU A 668 18.97 -14.01 -33.00
C LEU A 668 17.91 -13.89 -34.09
N ILE A 669 16.68 -13.60 -33.70
CA ILE A 669 15.55 -13.36 -34.61
C ILE A 669 14.89 -12.02 -34.29
N ALA A 670 14.27 -11.41 -35.34
CA ALA A 670 13.43 -10.23 -35.19
C ALA A 670 12.17 -10.33 -36.03
N GLY A 671 11.17 -9.51 -35.71
CA GLY A 671 9.91 -9.43 -36.45
C GLY A 671 8.94 -8.44 -35.85
N MET A 672 7.71 -8.47 -36.38
CA MET A 672 6.62 -7.63 -35.83
C MET A 672 5.38 -8.47 -35.58
N TYR A 673 4.57 -8.05 -34.62
CA TYR A 673 3.28 -8.67 -34.34
C TYR A 673 2.23 -7.63 -33.96
N ASP A 674 0.96 -7.94 -34.15
CA ASP A 674 -0.16 -7.17 -33.65
C ASP A 674 -0.30 -7.40 -32.11
N PRO A 675 -0.14 -6.37 -31.27
CA PRO A 675 -0.22 -6.52 -29.81
C PRO A 675 -1.63 -6.88 -29.30
N ALA A 676 -2.69 -6.70 -30.11
CA ALA A 676 -4.05 -7.05 -29.72
C ALA A 676 -4.33 -8.55 -29.90
N THR A 677 -3.79 -9.17 -30.94
CA THR A 677 -4.04 -10.56 -31.31
C THR A 677 -2.87 -11.49 -31.02
N GLY A 678 -1.64 -10.97 -30.95
CA GLY A 678 -0.40 -11.74 -30.90
C GLY A 678 0.03 -12.34 -32.24
N GLU A 679 -0.69 -12.06 -33.34
CA GLU A 679 -0.40 -12.58 -34.67
C GLU A 679 0.85 -11.90 -35.23
N ARG A 680 1.85 -12.69 -35.64
CA ARG A 680 3.09 -12.21 -36.20
C ARG A 680 2.97 -11.97 -37.69
N LEU A 681 3.60 -10.92 -38.19
CA LEU A 681 3.79 -10.72 -39.62
C LEU A 681 4.74 -11.77 -40.15
N ALA A 682 4.43 -12.31 -41.36
CA ALA A 682 5.17 -13.41 -41.94
C ALA A 682 6.13 -12.95 -43.04
N THR A 683 7.25 -13.64 -43.16
CA THR A 683 8.09 -13.66 -44.37
C THR A 683 7.57 -14.74 -45.31
N GLU A 684 8.19 -14.91 -46.51
CA GLU A 684 7.87 -16.02 -47.41
C GLU A 684 8.04 -17.40 -46.73
N TYR A 685 8.86 -17.54 -45.68
CA TYR A 685 9.27 -18.85 -45.13
C TYR A 685 8.99 -19.02 -43.62
N ALA A 686 8.79 -17.94 -42.87
CA ALA A 686 8.65 -17.97 -41.42
C ALA A 686 7.89 -16.76 -40.91
N ASP A 687 7.48 -16.79 -39.65
CA ASP A 687 6.88 -15.66 -38.90
C ASP A 687 7.93 -14.79 -38.15
N TYR A 688 9.18 -14.81 -38.63
CA TYR A 688 10.31 -14.04 -38.12
C TYR A 688 11.41 -13.89 -39.20
N ILE A 689 12.30 -12.93 -38.96
CA ILE A 689 13.54 -12.69 -39.73
C ILE A 689 14.72 -13.26 -38.93
N ASP A 690 15.52 -14.15 -39.56
CA ASP A 690 16.75 -14.70 -38.94
C ASP A 690 17.92 -13.71 -39.13
N LEU A 691 18.43 -13.21 -38.02
CA LEU A 691 19.58 -12.25 -37.99
C LEU A 691 20.91 -12.98 -37.75
N GLY A 692 20.92 -14.30 -37.71
CA GLY A 692 22.12 -15.14 -37.57
C GLY A 692 22.43 -15.48 -36.09
N SER A 693 23.68 -15.95 -35.90
CA SER A 693 24.13 -16.43 -34.59
C SER A 693 24.84 -15.36 -33.76
N VAL A 694 24.59 -15.40 -32.45
CA VAL A 694 25.30 -14.63 -31.42
C VAL A 694 25.89 -15.61 -30.41
N ARG A 695 27.18 -15.46 -30.08
CA ARG A 695 27.85 -16.28 -29.08
C ARG A 695 27.77 -15.61 -27.73
N VAL A 696 27.19 -16.32 -26.74
CA VAL A 696 27.26 -15.90 -25.33
C VAL A 696 28.50 -16.53 -24.70
N ASN A 697 29.35 -15.71 -24.15
CA ASN A 697 30.57 -16.14 -23.44
C ASN A 697 30.31 -16.20 -21.93
N ARG A 698 31.14 -17.03 -21.25
CA ARG A 698 31.16 -17.05 -19.78
C ARG A 698 31.68 -15.70 -19.28
N PRO A 699 31.01 -15.03 -18.31
CA PRO A 699 31.54 -13.80 -17.77
C PRO A 699 32.83 -14.04 -16.96
N ALA A 700 33.79 -13.12 -17.10
CA ALA A 700 35.08 -13.23 -16.41
C ALA A 700 34.93 -13.29 -14.88
N VAL A 701 33.91 -12.64 -14.33
CA VAL A 701 33.54 -12.66 -12.92
C VAL A 701 32.09 -13.14 -12.82
N PRO A 702 31.79 -14.24 -12.09
CA PRO A 702 30.43 -14.69 -11.92
C PRO A 702 29.54 -13.58 -11.32
N PRO A 703 28.31 -13.39 -11.80
CA PRO A 703 27.40 -12.39 -11.26
C PRO A 703 27.08 -12.71 -9.77
N PRO A 704 26.95 -11.69 -8.91
CA PRO A 704 26.46 -11.94 -7.55
C PRO A 704 25.00 -12.42 -7.58
N PRO A 705 24.55 -13.21 -6.57
CA PRO A 705 23.17 -13.72 -6.54
C PRO A 705 22.08 -12.66 -6.63
N GLU A 706 22.35 -11.46 -6.16
CA GLU A 706 21.45 -10.29 -6.20
C GLU A 706 21.17 -9.81 -7.63
N ALA A 707 22.12 -10.03 -8.56
CA ALA A 707 21.97 -9.72 -9.98
C ALA A 707 20.97 -10.63 -10.70
N LEU A 708 20.66 -11.79 -10.14
CA LEU A 708 19.77 -12.78 -10.76
C LEU A 708 18.28 -12.40 -10.67
N ASN A 709 17.91 -11.46 -9.81
CA ASN A 709 16.54 -10.99 -9.58
C ASN A 709 15.50 -12.11 -9.42
N MET A 710 15.82 -13.13 -8.61
CA MET A 710 15.02 -14.34 -8.45
C MET A 710 13.69 -14.07 -7.72
N GLN A 711 12.58 -14.63 -8.22
CA GLN A 711 11.27 -14.60 -7.52
C GLN A 711 11.34 -15.29 -6.17
N ASN A 712 11.99 -16.45 -6.10
CA ASN A 712 12.11 -17.28 -4.93
C ASN A 712 13.59 -17.58 -4.65
N ALA A 713 14.21 -16.72 -3.86
CA ALA A 713 15.59 -16.88 -3.42
C ALA A 713 15.65 -17.90 -2.25
N GLU A 714 15.59 -19.19 -2.57
CA GLU A 714 15.65 -20.28 -1.59
C GLU A 714 16.90 -21.13 -1.87
N ARG A 715 17.82 -21.19 -0.91
CA ARG A 715 19.11 -21.84 -1.10
C ARG A 715 19.10 -23.28 -0.60
N PHE A 716 19.45 -24.21 -1.50
CA PHE A 716 19.63 -25.64 -1.20
C PHE A 716 20.96 -26.13 -1.76
N SER A 717 21.84 -26.61 -0.87
CA SER A 717 23.15 -27.12 -1.27
C SER A 717 23.12 -28.65 -1.42
N PHE A 718 23.71 -29.12 -2.51
CA PHE A 718 23.92 -30.51 -2.85
C PHE A 718 25.42 -30.69 -3.07
N ASP A 719 26.02 -31.82 -2.82
CA ASP A 719 27.48 -32.06 -2.80
C ASP A 719 28.34 -31.06 -3.60
N GLU A 720 28.15 -30.97 -4.92
CA GLU A 720 28.99 -30.20 -5.86
C GLU A 720 28.34 -28.87 -6.32
N ILE A 721 27.02 -28.76 -6.12
CA ILE A 721 26.22 -27.65 -6.66
C ILE A 721 25.23 -27.12 -5.62
N THR A 722 24.86 -25.86 -5.77
CA THR A 722 23.81 -25.22 -4.95
C THR A 722 22.73 -24.64 -5.84
N LEU A 723 21.46 -24.94 -5.56
CA LEU A 723 20.32 -24.18 -6.07
C LEU A 723 20.26 -22.87 -5.29
N LEU A 724 20.33 -21.72 -5.98
CA LEU A 724 20.27 -20.39 -5.39
C LEU A 724 18.82 -19.88 -5.29
N GLY A 725 17.95 -20.35 -6.18
CA GLY A 725 16.55 -19.98 -6.24
C GLY A 725 15.86 -20.42 -7.52
N ASN A 726 14.60 -19.99 -7.68
CA ASN A 726 13.80 -20.34 -8.85
C ASN A 726 12.77 -19.27 -9.19
N ASP A 727 12.38 -19.20 -10.48
CA ASP A 727 11.25 -18.43 -10.97
C ASP A 727 10.18 -19.39 -11.52
N ARG A 728 8.92 -18.98 -11.43
CA ARG A 728 7.76 -19.75 -11.86
C ARG A 728 6.70 -18.83 -12.44
N TYR A 729 6.28 -19.08 -13.67
CA TYR A 729 5.18 -18.35 -14.30
C TYR A 729 4.48 -19.20 -15.37
N LYS A 730 3.27 -18.82 -15.73
CA LYS A 730 2.58 -19.41 -16.89
C LYS A 730 3.29 -18.98 -18.16
N ARG A 731 3.66 -19.93 -19.00
CA ARG A 731 4.20 -19.62 -20.32
C ARG A 731 3.09 -19.19 -21.26
N GLY A 732 3.23 -18.04 -21.91
CA GLY A 732 2.25 -17.48 -22.82
C GLY A 732 2.74 -16.22 -23.51
N PHE A 733 1.85 -15.57 -24.25
CA PHE A 733 2.12 -14.34 -24.99
C PHE A 733 2.50 -13.17 -24.06
N ARG A 734 1.85 -13.08 -22.89
CA ARG A 734 2.19 -12.13 -21.82
C ARG A 734 2.76 -12.91 -20.64
N HIS A 735 4.03 -12.76 -20.37
CA HIS A 735 4.71 -13.44 -19.25
C HIS A 735 4.45 -12.66 -17.94
N GLU A 736 3.20 -12.61 -17.49
CA GLU A 736 2.86 -12.00 -16.20
C GLU A 736 3.09 -13.03 -15.09
N PRO A 737 3.96 -12.74 -14.09
CA PRO A 737 4.29 -13.70 -13.03
C PRO A 737 3.07 -14.17 -12.23
N ASP A 738 2.01 -13.35 -12.18
CA ASP A 738 0.78 -13.60 -11.40
C ASP A 738 -0.37 -14.16 -12.27
N GLU A 739 -0.14 -14.46 -13.56
CA GLU A 739 -1.19 -15.01 -14.42
C GLU A 739 -1.65 -16.36 -13.86
N PRO A 740 -2.98 -16.57 -13.66
CA PRO A 740 -3.48 -17.82 -13.10
C PRO A 740 -3.18 -19.02 -14.00
N LEU A 741 -2.49 -20.02 -13.45
CA LEU A 741 -2.23 -21.28 -14.14
C LEU A 741 -3.51 -22.12 -14.19
N ARG A 742 -3.80 -22.74 -15.34
CA ARG A 742 -4.96 -23.62 -15.57
C ARG A 742 -4.52 -25.02 -16.04
N ALA A 743 -5.44 -25.95 -16.01
CA ALA A 743 -5.23 -27.25 -16.68
C ALA A 743 -4.98 -27.05 -18.18
N GLY A 744 -4.01 -27.75 -18.73
CA GLY A 744 -3.55 -27.58 -20.11
C GLY A 744 -2.44 -26.55 -20.31
N ASP A 745 -2.16 -25.70 -19.33
CA ASP A 745 -1.11 -24.67 -19.43
C ASP A 745 0.31 -25.26 -19.23
N LEU A 746 1.31 -24.53 -19.73
CA LEU A 746 2.72 -24.77 -19.44
C LEU A 746 3.17 -23.93 -18.24
N LEU A 747 3.67 -24.56 -17.20
CA LEU A 747 4.38 -23.92 -16.10
C LEU A 747 5.86 -23.80 -16.48
N HIS A 748 6.32 -22.59 -16.74
CA HIS A 748 7.74 -22.32 -16.96
C HIS A 748 8.47 -22.27 -15.62
N LEU A 749 9.63 -22.92 -15.55
CA LEU A 749 10.50 -23.05 -14.39
C LEU A 749 11.90 -22.59 -14.77
N THR A 750 12.41 -21.57 -14.12
CA THR A 750 13.81 -21.18 -14.20
C THR A 750 14.50 -21.58 -12.89
N PHE A 751 15.57 -22.35 -12.97
CA PHE A 751 16.41 -22.72 -11.83
C PHE A 751 17.77 -22.02 -11.91
N PHE A 752 18.22 -21.42 -10.82
CA PHE A 752 19.51 -20.73 -10.72
C PHE A 752 20.47 -21.61 -9.92
N TRP A 753 21.49 -22.10 -10.61
CA TRP A 753 22.47 -23.02 -10.06
C TRP A 753 23.83 -22.34 -9.85
N ARG A 754 24.55 -22.75 -8.84
CA ARG A 754 25.96 -22.40 -8.66
C ARG A 754 26.79 -23.67 -8.48
N ALA A 755 27.92 -23.74 -9.20
CA ALA A 755 28.93 -24.76 -8.97
C ALA A 755 29.76 -24.40 -7.72
N ASP A 756 29.72 -25.22 -6.67
CA ASP A 756 30.49 -24.97 -5.47
C ASP A 756 31.94 -25.50 -5.60
N VAL A 757 32.13 -26.46 -6.47
CA VAL A 757 33.40 -27.02 -6.95
C VAL A 757 33.26 -27.24 -8.46
N ASN A 758 34.34 -27.65 -9.16
CA ASN A 758 34.23 -28.16 -10.53
C ASN A 758 33.47 -29.49 -10.50
N PRO A 759 32.24 -29.60 -11.03
CA PRO A 759 31.46 -30.82 -10.89
C PRO A 759 32.10 -32.02 -11.58
N THR A 760 32.05 -33.16 -10.93
CA THR A 760 32.64 -34.42 -11.44
C THR A 760 31.61 -35.35 -12.07
N ALA A 761 30.34 -35.04 -11.94
CA ALA A 761 29.21 -35.80 -12.50
C ALA A 761 28.29 -34.92 -13.39
N ALA A 762 27.65 -35.53 -14.38
CA ALA A 762 26.57 -34.94 -15.12
C ALA A 762 25.28 -35.01 -14.27
N TRP A 763 24.93 -33.87 -13.69
CA TRP A 763 23.75 -33.71 -12.85
C TRP A 763 22.47 -33.53 -13.69
N TRP A 764 21.41 -34.18 -13.25
CA TRP A 764 20.07 -34.09 -13.81
C TRP A 764 19.06 -33.71 -12.72
N PHE A 765 17.93 -33.15 -13.13
CA PHE A 765 16.81 -32.88 -12.24
C PHE A 765 15.54 -33.61 -12.70
N THR A 766 14.61 -33.77 -11.74
CA THR A 766 13.21 -34.09 -11.99
C THR A 766 12.35 -33.13 -11.14
N ALA A 767 11.57 -32.27 -11.77
CA ALA A 767 10.56 -31.44 -11.10
C ALA A 767 9.20 -32.10 -11.20
N ARG A 768 8.50 -32.24 -10.06
CA ARG A 768 7.20 -32.93 -9.98
C ARG A 768 6.14 -32.05 -9.36
N LEU A 769 4.94 -32.04 -9.96
CA LEU A 769 3.73 -31.48 -9.34
C LEU A 769 3.00 -32.62 -8.62
N VAL A 770 2.80 -32.50 -7.30
CA VAL A 770 2.21 -33.57 -6.51
C VAL A 770 0.99 -33.12 -5.71
N GLN A 771 0.02 -34.04 -5.56
CA GLN A 771 -1.15 -33.88 -4.71
C GLN A 771 -0.96 -34.70 -3.42
N GLY A 772 -1.26 -34.06 -2.26
CA GLY A 772 -1.07 -34.71 -0.97
C GLY A 772 0.40 -34.99 -0.64
N ALA A 773 0.71 -36.19 -0.17
CA ALA A 773 2.07 -36.52 0.23
C ALA A 773 2.99 -36.89 -0.97
N ASP A 774 2.49 -37.66 -1.95
CA ASP A 774 3.34 -38.21 -3.03
C ASP A 774 2.59 -38.62 -4.32
N THR A 775 1.35 -38.19 -4.54
CA THR A 775 0.64 -38.51 -5.79
C THR A 775 1.11 -37.57 -6.90
N GLU A 776 1.96 -38.08 -7.77
CA GLU A 776 2.46 -37.33 -8.94
C GLU A 776 1.33 -37.06 -9.94
N LEU A 777 1.21 -35.82 -10.39
CA LEU A 777 0.27 -35.38 -11.41
C LEU A 777 0.97 -35.02 -12.72
N ALA A 778 2.15 -34.41 -12.64
CA ALA A 778 2.97 -34.04 -13.77
C ALA A 778 4.45 -34.06 -13.37
N ALA A 779 5.33 -34.31 -14.30
CA ALA A 779 6.77 -34.24 -14.08
C ALA A 779 7.51 -33.79 -15.35
N VAL A 780 8.63 -33.10 -15.16
CA VAL A 780 9.61 -32.79 -16.19
C VAL A 780 10.99 -33.20 -15.67
N SER A 781 11.79 -33.82 -16.51
CA SER A 781 13.15 -34.28 -16.19
C SER A 781 14.11 -33.90 -17.31
N GLY A 782 15.34 -33.58 -16.94
CA GLY A 782 16.39 -33.20 -17.88
C GLY A 782 17.71 -32.86 -17.22
N PRO A 783 18.72 -32.48 -18.02
CA PRO A 783 19.94 -31.88 -17.49
C PRO A 783 19.60 -30.57 -16.80
N LEU A 784 20.43 -30.12 -15.87
CA LEU A 784 20.16 -28.89 -15.10
C LEU A 784 19.98 -27.62 -15.97
N VAL A 785 20.64 -27.58 -17.10
CA VAL A 785 20.54 -26.51 -18.11
C VAL A 785 20.19 -27.08 -19.49
N SER A 786 21.15 -27.74 -20.14
CA SER A 786 20.95 -28.36 -21.46
C SER A 786 21.98 -29.48 -21.68
N ASP A 787 21.70 -30.33 -22.65
CA ASP A 787 22.66 -31.37 -23.08
C ASP A 787 23.95 -30.79 -23.66
N LEU A 788 23.90 -29.55 -24.16
CA LEU A 788 25.05 -28.88 -24.77
C LEU A 788 25.96 -28.20 -23.72
N TYR A 789 25.41 -27.93 -22.53
CA TYR A 789 26.13 -27.34 -21.41
C TYR A 789 25.92 -28.18 -20.15
N PRO A 790 26.41 -29.45 -20.14
CA PRO A 790 26.31 -30.31 -18.95
C PRO A 790 27.15 -29.76 -17.80
N THR A 791 26.80 -30.13 -16.58
CA THR A 791 27.52 -29.69 -15.35
C THR A 791 29.02 -30.00 -15.36
N LEU A 792 29.45 -30.99 -16.12
CA LEU A 792 30.89 -31.30 -16.32
C LEU A 792 31.70 -30.17 -16.98
N ASN A 793 31.01 -29.23 -17.64
CA ASN A 793 31.61 -28.06 -18.29
C ASN A 793 31.67 -26.84 -17.37
N TRP A 794 31.06 -26.92 -16.17
CA TRP A 794 31.00 -25.81 -15.25
C TRP A 794 32.28 -25.63 -14.45
N GLU A 795 32.62 -24.41 -14.12
CA GLU A 795 33.75 -24.04 -13.28
C GLU A 795 33.29 -23.66 -11.87
N GLN A 796 34.18 -23.85 -10.88
CA GLN A 796 33.91 -23.44 -9.51
C GLN A 796 33.50 -21.95 -9.43
N GLY A 797 32.40 -21.68 -8.75
CA GLY A 797 31.82 -20.33 -8.58
C GLY A 797 30.90 -19.91 -9.72
N GLU A 798 30.87 -20.65 -10.84
CA GLU A 798 30.01 -20.32 -11.96
C GLU A 798 28.54 -20.40 -11.57
N ILE A 799 27.75 -19.39 -12.02
CA ILE A 799 26.31 -19.36 -11.86
C ILE A 799 25.68 -19.58 -13.23
N VAL A 800 24.76 -20.54 -13.31
CA VAL A 800 24.09 -20.92 -14.54
C VAL A 800 22.59 -21.04 -14.31
N ARG A 801 21.78 -20.51 -15.24
CA ARG A 801 20.31 -20.67 -15.24
C ARG A 801 19.87 -21.77 -16.20
N GLY A 802 18.95 -22.60 -15.75
CA GLY A 802 18.30 -23.63 -16.57
C GLY A 802 16.82 -23.35 -16.72
N GLU A 803 16.29 -23.42 -17.95
CA GLU A 803 14.91 -23.11 -18.27
C GLU A 803 14.18 -24.36 -18.73
N HIS A 804 13.04 -24.64 -18.13
CA HIS A 804 12.28 -25.87 -18.32
C HIS A 804 10.79 -25.62 -18.29
N ASP A 805 10.01 -26.40 -19.07
CA ASP A 805 8.56 -26.29 -19.10
C ASP A 805 7.93 -27.55 -18.52
N LEU A 806 7.04 -27.39 -17.56
CA LEU A 806 6.23 -28.46 -16.99
C LEU A 806 4.79 -28.35 -17.52
N GLN A 807 4.37 -29.30 -18.33
CA GLN A 807 3.00 -29.39 -18.85
C GLN A 807 2.04 -29.75 -17.71
N ILE A 808 1.05 -28.90 -17.44
CA ILE A 808 -0.06 -29.21 -16.53
C ILE A 808 -1.10 -30.03 -17.31
N PRO A 809 -1.35 -31.31 -16.94
CA PRO A 809 -2.33 -32.11 -17.65
C PRO A 809 -3.77 -31.58 -17.56
N ASP A 810 -4.58 -31.78 -18.60
CA ASP A 810 -5.98 -31.32 -18.68
C ASP A 810 -6.88 -31.87 -17.55
N TYR A 811 -6.51 -33.03 -16.96
CA TYR A 811 -7.28 -33.64 -15.86
C TYR A 811 -6.99 -33.07 -14.48
N VAL A 812 -6.01 -32.14 -14.35
CA VAL A 812 -5.66 -31.53 -13.06
C VAL A 812 -6.79 -30.58 -12.66
N LYS A 813 -7.37 -30.81 -11.49
CA LYS A 813 -8.47 -30.01 -10.95
C LYS A 813 -7.93 -28.70 -10.36
N PRO A 814 -8.76 -27.65 -10.31
CA PRO A 814 -8.42 -26.44 -9.54
C PRO A 814 -8.02 -26.76 -8.11
N GLY A 815 -6.92 -26.19 -7.62
CA GLY A 815 -6.40 -26.49 -6.30
C GLY A 815 -4.96 -26.04 -6.08
N ARG A 816 -4.44 -26.33 -4.88
CA ARG A 816 -3.04 -26.05 -4.52
C ARG A 816 -2.24 -27.35 -4.51
N TYR A 817 -1.17 -27.37 -5.28
CA TYR A 817 -0.30 -28.51 -5.47
C TYR A 817 1.12 -28.20 -5.00
N GLN A 818 1.87 -29.19 -4.58
CA GLN A 818 3.26 -29.03 -4.15
C GLN A 818 4.18 -29.25 -5.34
N LEU A 819 5.14 -28.34 -5.55
CA LEU A 819 6.23 -28.51 -6.50
C LEU A 819 7.44 -29.08 -5.76
N GLN A 820 7.94 -30.22 -6.23
CA GLN A 820 9.09 -30.91 -5.67
C GLN A 820 10.19 -31.02 -6.72
N LEU A 821 11.44 -30.84 -6.31
CA LEU A 821 12.63 -31.00 -7.13
C LEU A 821 13.48 -32.16 -6.59
N PHE A 822 13.91 -33.01 -7.50
CA PHE A 822 14.80 -34.14 -7.24
C PHE A 822 16.06 -34.01 -8.09
N LEU A 823 17.21 -34.31 -7.53
CA LEU A 823 18.49 -34.34 -8.22
C LEU A 823 19.03 -35.77 -8.30
N HIS A 824 19.62 -36.11 -9.46
CA HIS A 824 20.22 -37.42 -9.71
C HIS A 824 21.32 -37.33 -10.78
N THR A 825 22.22 -38.35 -10.82
CA THR A 825 23.31 -38.44 -11.79
C THR A 825 22.93 -39.32 -12.98
N GLY A 826 21.87 -38.92 -13.73
CA GLY A 826 21.45 -39.58 -14.98
C GLY A 826 20.39 -40.69 -14.86
N ASN A 827 20.21 -41.30 -13.67
CA ASN A 827 19.13 -42.27 -13.42
C ASN A 827 18.14 -41.73 -12.39
N PRO A 828 16.86 -41.51 -12.74
CA PRO A 828 15.85 -40.99 -11.81
C PRO A 828 15.61 -41.85 -10.55
N THR A 829 16.01 -43.12 -10.59
CA THR A 829 15.90 -44.01 -9.43
C THR A 829 17.03 -43.80 -8.39
N ASP A 830 18.11 -43.18 -8.81
CA ASP A 830 19.28 -42.89 -7.96
C ASP A 830 19.24 -41.49 -7.39
N THR A 831 18.04 -41.06 -6.96
CA THR A 831 17.79 -39.73 -6.37
C THR A 831 18.68 -39.50 -5.18
N ILE A 832 19.51 -38.45 -5.23
CA ILE A 832 20.45 -38.08 -4.18
C ILE A 832 19.76 -37.24 -3.12
N ASP A 833 18.86 -36.32 -3.56
CA ASP A 833 18.18 -35.41 -2.61
C ASP A 833 16.82 -34.95 -3.13
N ARG A 834 15.93 -34.55 -2.21
CA ARG A 834 14.58 -34.03 -2.50
C ARG A 834 14.37 -32.68 -1.84
N VAL A 835 13.94 -31.70 -2.61
CA VAL A 835 13.62 -30.35 -2.13
C VAL A 835 12.17 -30.01 -2.46
N ILE A 836 11.50 -29.31 -1.54
CA ILE A 836 10.17 -28.77 -1.74
C ILE A 836 10.31 -27.31 -2.13
N LEU A 837 9.98 -26.96 -3.37
CA LEU A 837 10.05 -25.59 -3.90
C LEU A 837 8.82 -24.73 -3.55
N GLY A 838 7.86 -25.26 -2.80
CA GLY A 838 6.66 -24.54 -2.42
C GLY A 838 5.38 -25.06 -3.11
N ARG A 839 4.38 -24.20 -3.26
CA ARG A 839 3.06 -24.57 -3.82
C ARG A 839 2.77 -23.82 -5.09
N VAL A 840 2.09 -24.51 -6.02
CA VAL A 840 1.55 -23.98 -7.27
C VAL A 840 0.03 -24.04 -7.18
N THR A 841 -0.64 -22.96 -7.59
CA THR A 841 -2.12 -22.88 -7.62
C THR A 841 -2.58 -23.06 -9.06
N VAL A 842 -3.46 -24.03 -9.30
CA VAL A 842 -4.18 -24.22 -10.57
C VAL A 842 -5.59 -23.67 -10.36
N SER A 843 -5.98 -22.72 -11.20
CA SER A 843 -7.29 -22.03 -11.18
C SER A 843 -8.33 -22.73 -12.04
N GLU A 844 -9.59 -22.28 -12.02
CA GLU A 844 -10.69 -22.78 -12.84
C GLU A 844 -10.54 -22.39 -14.32
#